data_42fcbe1b5169dd646306d4a32903428e
#
_entry.id   42fcbe1b5169dd646306d4a32903428e
#
_cell.length_a   1.000
_cell.length_b   1.000
_cell.length_c   1.000
_cell.angle_alpha   90.00
_cell.angle_beta   90.00
_cell.angle_gamma   90.00
#
_symmetry.space_group_name_H-M   'P 1'
#
loop_
_entity.id
_entity.type
_entity.pdbx_description
1 polymer ?
#
loop_
_entity_poly.entity_id
_entity_poly.type
_entity_poly.pdbx_seq_one_letter_code
_entity_poly.pdbx_strand_id
1 'polypeptide(L)'
;MNRISSRLFVLAGLIFPVSAFSASNFTQPTPDELKMTSDPAAPGAAAVYLFREETADDQRQMHTLYARIKILTEAGREQFSDITMPYEDKEETIRGVEARTIHSDGTVIPFTGKPWQKEIVKGAGLRYMEKGFSMPDVQVGSILEYRYETTYSDWWPPRWHVQQPVLVHRAHYHFVPGAGGNVAANRFLPADAQITENGKGWDLVLNNVPPMIDEDDSPPMHALGYRVLFYYVYPGVNTPEKYWETKGQFWSKGVDDYAAAKKLKSVVGQIIAPGDSDDVKLHKIYAAVMKIENMKFIRDQSEAENKAEKLKFRNAEDIWQQQRGYEREITMVFLGLVRAAGFKAYAMFVTDRDQNVFMKGQLDWDQLDDEIVIVNVAGKDLYFDPGERYCEYGKLQWTHTWTMGVRQTDQGTEIAETPFPLFTDTTEERIADLAMDADGSVRGSITMTMTGALALRWRQEALESDEEAAEKKFGDEVRDDMPEGVTVKMSKFRGLTDYTQPLTAVMEVSGTLGSARGRRMFLPGTFFEARAKARFVNATRENPVYLHYSWTLQDVLRLKLPPNAVVEVSPSDAQFLLGPNADFVEKYKSAKGTYEYGRLERVAGILYQTKDYPGLRDFFQKINAQDQQPMVLKLTPAADPVAPGSGKE
;
A
#
# COMPACT_ATOMS: atom_id res chain seq x y z
N MET A 1 7.43 -47.97 -85.34
CA MET A 1 8.68 -48.70 -85.09
C MET A 1 9.69 -47.72 -84.54
N ASN A 2 10.45 -48.14 -83.60
CA ASN A 2 11.54 -47.53 -82.83
C ASN A 2 11.18 -46.70 -81.60
N ARG A 3 11.36 -47.37 -80.51
CA ARG A 3 11.42 -46.85 -79.14
C ARG A 3 12.81 -46.24 -78.93
N ILE A 4 12.86 -45.01 -78.35
CA ILE A 4 14.08 -44.45 -77.77
C ILE A 4 13.76 -44.15 -76.29
N SER A 5 14.48 -44.86 -75.44
CA SER A 5 14.42 -44.72 -74.00
C SER A 5 15.22 -43.50 -73.54
N SER A 6 14.62 -42.48 -72.92
CA SER A 6 15.33 -41.40 -72.26
C SER A 6 15.32 -41.63 -70.75
N ARG A 7 16.50 -41.86 -70.18
CA ARG A 7 16.73 -41.93 -68.75
C ARG A 7 16.67 -40.51 -68.13
N LEU A 8 15.68 -40.23 -67.25
CA LEU A 8 15.61 -39.03 -66.50
C LEU A 8 16.49 -39.18 -65.23
N PHE A 9 17.53 -38.34 -65.13
CA PHE A 9 18.28 -38.16 -63.88
C PHE A 9 17.47 -37.23 -62.97
N VAL A 10 16.99 -37.77 -61.82
CA VAL A 10 16.39 -36.97 -60.76
C VAL A 10 17.52 -36.44 -59.88
N LEU A 11 17.80 -35.16 -59.98
CA LEU A 11 18.67 -34.42 -59.06
C LEU A 11 17.81 -34.06 -57.78
N ALA A 12 17.99 -34.78 -56.69
CA ALA A 12 17.40 -34.46 -55.42
C ALA A 12 18.13 -33.25 -54.82
N GLY A 13 17.58 -32.05 -55.05
CA GLY A 13 18.00 -30.84 -54.35
C GLY A 13 17.54 -30.89 -52.91
N LEU A 14 18.48 -31.00 -51.98
CA LEU A 14 18.25 -30.76 -50.54
C LEU A 14 17.90 -29.27 -50.34
N ILE A 15 16.61 -28.98 -50.23
CA ILE A 15 16.14 -27.67 -49.77
C ILE A 15 16.27 -27.68 -48.23
N PHE A 16 17.33 -27.06 -47.72
CA PHE A 16 17.37 -26.65 -46.31
C PHE A 16 16.33 -25.54 -46.14
N PRO A 17 15.44 -25.64 -45.15
CA PRO A 17 14.59 -24.51 -44.82
C PRO A 17 15.50 -23.43 -44.23
N VAL A 18 15.74 -22.37 -44.97
CA VAL A 18 16.24 -21.12 -44.43
C VAL A 18 15.11 -20.59 -43.55
N SER A 19 15.23 -20.82 -42.27
CA SER A 19 14.42 -20.13 -41.29
C SER A 19 14.70 -18.64 -41.49
N ALA A 20 13.77 -17.94 -42.09
CA ALA A 20 13.79 -16.49 -42.16
C ALA A 20 13.68 -16.00 -40.70
N PHE A 21 14.79 -15.74 -40.06
CA PHE A 21 14.81 -14.91 -38.86
C PHE A 21 14.23 -13.57 -39.29
N SER A 22 13.02 -13.27 -38.82
CA SER A 22 12.48 -11.93 -38.84
C SER A 22 13.55 -11.04 -38.20
N ALA A 23 14.06 -10.07 -38.96
CA ALA A 23 15.04 -9.15 -38.40
C ALA A 23 14.41 -8.44 -37.23
N SER A 24 14.86 -8.76 -36.02
CA SER A 24 14.39 -8.07 -34.80
C SER A 24 14.75 -6.59 -34.96
N ASN A 25 13.82 -5.70 -34.69
CA ASN A 25 14.03 -4.23 -34.69
C ASN A 25 14.98 -3.74 -33.60
N PHE A 26 15.66 -4.64 -32.88
CA PHE A 26 16.65 -4.31 -31.88
C PHE A 26 17.98 -3.89 -32.52
N THR A 27 18.56 -2.80 -32.03
CA THR A 27 19.89 -2.36 -32.44
C THR A 27 20.97 -3.23 -31.81
N GLN A 28 22.13 -3.36 -32.50
CA GLN A 28 23.26 -4.11 -31.94
C GLN A 28 23.87 -3.32 -30.76
N PRO A 29 24.28 -4.01 -29.67
CA PRO A 29 24.99 -3.37 -28.59
C PRO A 29 26.38 -2.92 -29.02
N THR A 30 26.88 -1.86 -28.45
CA THR A 30 28.24 -1.39 -28.64
C THR A 30 29.24 -2.28 -27.89
N PRO A 31 30.53 -2.33 -28.33
CA PRO A 31 31.57 -3.04 -27.58
C PRO A 31 31.72 -2.56 -26.14
N ASP A 32 31.47 -1.27 -25.85
CA ASP A 32 31.54 -0.70 -24.52
C ASP A 32 30.38 -1.15 -23.65
N GLU A 33 29.16 -1.20 -24.19
CA GLU A 33 27.99 -1.77 -23.49
C GLU A 33 28.20 -3.24 -23.13
N LEU A 34 28.80 -4.03 -24.05
CA LEU A 34 29.08 -5.45 -23.77
C LEU A 34 30.10 -5.64 -22.64
N LYS A 35 31.16 -4.82 -22.63
CA LYS A 35 32.27 -4.92 -21.67
C LYS A 35 31.99 -4.23 -20.33
N MET A 36 30.91 -3.48 -20.21
CA MET A 36 30.58 -2.75 -19.00
C MET A 36 30.40 -3.72 -17.82
N THR A 37 31.14 -3.53 -16.75
CA THR A 37 31.07 -4.28 -15.47
C THR A 37 30.68 -3.40 -14.29
N SER A 38 30.74 -2.09 -14.46
CA SER A 38 30.32 -1.08 -13.47
C SER A 38 29.98 0.20 -14.21
N ASP A 39 29.29 1.10 -13.55
CA ASP A 39 28.92 2.40 -14.11
C ASP A 39 29.49 3.55 -13.24
N PRO A 40 30.33 4.45 -13.81
CA PRO A 40 30.85 5.57 -13.06
C PRO A 40 29.80 6.57 -12.59
N ALA A 41 28.65 6.69 -13.32
CA ALA A 41 27.55 7.56 -12.95
C ALA A 41 26.64 6.95 -11.86
N ALA A 42 26.75 5.62 -11.64
CA ALA A 42 26.01 4.89 -10.60
C ALA A 42 26.90 3.84 -9.93
N PRO A 43 27.89 4.25 -9.12
CA PRO A 43 28.79 3.33 -8.44
C PRO A 43 28.02 2.33 -7.56
N GLY A 44 28.25 1.03 -7.77
CA GLY A 44 27.59 -0.02 -7.00
C GLY A 44 26.16 -0.35 -7.45
N ALA A 45 25.67 0.23 -8.52
CA ALA A 45 24.34 -0.08 -9.04
C ALA A 45 24.19 -1.56 -9.40
N ALA A 46 23.03 -2.12 -9.12
CA ALA A 46 22.68 -3.50 -9.45
C ALA A 46 22.52 -3.71 -10.96
N ALA A 47 21.97 -2.72 -11.63
CA ALA A 47 21.77 -2.65 -13.09
C ALA A 47 21.64 -1.18 -13.51
N VAL A 48 21.66 -0.92 -14.83
CA VAL A 48 21.39 0.40 -15.42
C VAL A 48 20.57 0.25 -16.69
N TYR A 49 19.61 1.15 -16.92
CA TYR A 49 19.01 1.29 -18.25
C TYR A 49 20.00 2.00 -19.17
N LEU A 50 20.47 1.33 -20.18
CA LEU A 50 21.24 1.95 -21.25
C LEU A 50 20.34 2.83 -22.11
N PHE A 51 19.11 2.37 -22.38
CA PHE A 51 18.09 3.11 -23.09
C PHE A 51 16.70 2.66 -22.68
N ARG A 52 15.79 3.62 -22.54
CA ARG A 52 14.36 3.40 -22.31
C ARG A 52 13.56 4.34 -23.19
N GLU A 53 12.60 3.80 -23.91
CA GLU A 53 11.72 4.56 -24.80
C GLU A 53 10.25 4.19 -24.55
N GLU A 54 9.43 5.22 -24.44
CA GLU A 54 7.97 5.08 -24.44
C GLU A 54 7.38 5.94 -25.53
N THR A 55 6.52 5.34 -26.34
CA THR A 55 5.75 6.05 -27.35
C THR A 55 4.28 5.80 -27.16
N ALA A 56 3.50 6.87 -26.97
CA ALA A 56 2.05 6.84 -26.95
C ALA A 56 1.49 7.50 -28.21
N ASP A 57 0.57 6.85 -28.90
CA ASP A 57 -0.09 7.35 -30.11
C ASP A 57 -1.60 7.15 -29.98
N ASP A 58 -2.31 8.18 -29.54
CA ASP A 58 -3.77 8.14 -29.38
C ASP A 58 -4.52 8.12 -30.70
N GLN A 59 -3.90 8.50 -31.82
CA GLN A 59 -4.50 8.33 -33.13
C GLN A 59 -4.57 6.87 -33.56
N ARG A 60 -3.61 6.06 -33.08
CA ARG A 60 -3.55 4.61 -33.30
C ARG A 60 -4.05 3.83 -32.09
N GLN A 61 -4.35 4.50 -30.99
CA GLN A 61 -4.75 3.89 -29.73
C GLN A 61 -3.72 2.84 -29.28
N MET A 62 -2.46 3.24 -29.25
CA MET A 62 -1.33 2.34 -29.03
C MET A 62 -0.25 2.99 -28.18
N HIS A 63 0.25 2.25 -27.22
CA HIS A 63 1.42 2.58 -26.43
C HIS A 63 2.50 1.52 -26.67
N THR A 64 3.75 1.95 -26.87
CA THR A 64 4.89 1.04 -27.06
C THR A 64 5.94 1.35 -26.00
N LEU A 65 6.47 0.30 -25.37
CA LEU A 65 7.61 0.40 -24.48
C LEU A 65 8.78 -0.41 -25.05
N TYR A 66 9.96 0.19 -25.07
CA TYR A 66 11.23 -0.47 -25.33
C TYR A 66 12.22 -0.19 -24.20
N ALA A 67 12.93 -1.24 -23.77
CA ALA A 67 13.96 -1.14 -22.75
C ALA A 67 15.21 -1.93 -23.12
N ARG A 68 16.38 -1.34 -22.80
CA ARG A 68 17.70 -1.98 -22.85
C ARG A 68 18.36 -1.80 -21.48
N ILE A 69 18.66 -2.90 -20.80
CA ILE A 69 19.14 -2.91 -19.41
C ILE A 69 20.46 -3.68 -19.35
N LYS A 70 21.48 -3.11 -18.73
CA LYS A 70 22.74 -3.78 -18.39
C LYS A 70 22.68 -4.32 -16.98
N ILE A 71 22.92 -5.61 -16.80
CA ILE A 71 22.98 -6.28 -15.50
C ILE A 71 24.41 -6.20 -14.98
N LEU A 72 24.60 -5.64 -13.78
CA LEU A 72 25.93 -5.42 -13.20
C LEU A 72 26.22 -6.33 -12.00
N THR A 73 25.20 -6.81 -11.29
CA THR A 73 25.35 -7.66 -10.12
C THR A 73 24.29 -8.77 -10.10
N GLU A 74 24.44 -9.71 -9.15
CA GLU A 74 23.45 -10.77 -8.92
C GLU A 74 22.09 -10.21 -8.50
N ALA A 75 22.08 -9.18 -7.63
CA ALA A 75 20.84 -8.47 -7.27
C ALA A 75 20.13 -7.88 -8.50
N GLY A 76 20.89 -7.33 -9.45
CA GLY A 76 20.34 -6.85 -10.73
C GLY A 76 19.77 -7.98 -11.58
N ARG A 77 20.42 -9.15 -11.59
CA ARG A 77 19.90 -10.34 -12.26
C ARG A 77 18.55 -10.75 -11.66
N GLU A 78 18.45 -10.83 -10.34
CA GLU A 78 17.21 -11.19 -9.66
C GLU A 78 16.11 -10.17 -9.94
N GLN A 79 16.41 -8.88 -9.88
CA GLN A 79 15.45 -7.79 -10.05
C GLN A 79 14.86 -7.71 -11.47
N PHE A 80 15.65 -7.99 -12.52
CA PHE A 80 15.27 -7.77 -13.90
C PHE A 80 15.07 -9.04 -14.75
N SER A 81 15.15 -10.23 -14.14
CA SER A 81 14.93 -11.49 -14.86
C SER A 81 13.46 -11.70 -15.26
N ASP A 82 12.52 -11.20 -14.49
CA ASP A 82 11.09 -11.31 -14.77
C ASP A 82 10.52 -9.94 -15.16
N ILE A 83 9.87 -9.89 -16.30
CA ILE A 83 9.19 -8.69 -16.80
C ILE A 83 7.70 -8.87 -16.64
N THR A 84 7.05 -7.93 -15.96
CA THR A 84 5.61 -7.92 -15.74
C THR A 84 4.98 -6.68 -16.37
N MET A 85 3.77 -6.84 -16.89
CA MET A 85 3.04 -5.85 -17.65
C MET A 85 1.57 -5.88 -17.17
N PRO A 86 1.20 -5.03 -16.20
CA PRO A 86 -0.18 -4.91 -15.76
C PRO A 86 -1.04 -4.24 -16.83
N TYR A 87 -2.31 -4.62 -16.94
CA TYR A 87 -3.27 -4.03 -17.88
C TYR A 87 -4.71 -4.26 -17.41
N GLU A 88 -5.63 -3.39 -17.82
CA GLU A 88 -7.04 -3.54 -17.57
C GLU A 88 -7.70 -4.43 -18.63
N ASP A 89 -8.30 -5.56 -18.21
CA ASP A 89 -8.99 -6.47 -19.12
C ASP A 89 -10.20 -5.78 -19.79
N LYS A 90 -10.37 -6.02 -21.09
CA LYS A 90 -11.36 -5.43 -22.00
C LYS A 90 -11.04 -4.01 -22.50
N GLU A 91 -10.36 -3.18 -21.72
CA GLU A 91 -9.97 -1.83 -22.15
C GLU A 91 -8.60 -1.84 -22.82
N GLU A 92 -7.70 -2.71 -22.36
CA GLU A 92 -6.33 -2.81 -22.84
C GLU A 92 -5.99 -4.21 -23.35
N THR A 93 -5.07 -4.26 -24.30
CA THR A 93 -4.52 -5.54 -24.80
C THR A 93 -3.03 -5.41 -25.04
N ILE A 94 -2.23 -6.26 -24.37
CA ILE A 94 -0.78 -6.33 -24.58
C ILE A 94 -0.47 -7.35 -25.69
N ARG A 95 0.32 -6.91 -26.69
CA ARG A 95 0.72 -7.69 -27.85
C ARG A 95 2.15 -7.38 -28.27
N GLY A 96 2.67 -8.11 -29.27
CA GLY A 96 3.98 -7.84 -29.88
C GLY A 96 5.13 -7.95 -28.91
N VAL A 97 5.04 -8.82 -27.88
CA VAL A 97 6.14 -9.02 -26.93
C VAL A 97 7.32 -9.66 -27.63
N GLU A 98 8.42 -8.94 -27.72
CA GLU A 98 9.71 -9.39 -28.19
C GLU A 98 10.75 -9.15 -27.11
N ALA A 99 11.64 -10.12 -26.87
CA ALA A 99 12.70 -9.98 -25.90
C ALA A 99 13.93 -10.82 -26.27
N ARG A 100 15.10 -10.41 -25.77
CA ARG A 100 16.34 -11.17 -25.89
C ARG A 100 17.31 -10.84 -24.76
N THR A 101 18.13 -11.79 -24.42
CA THR A 101 19.31 -11.60 -23.58
C THR A 101 20.56 -11.61 -24.47
N ILE A 102 21.48 -10.70 -24.24
CA ILE A 102 22.78 -10.64 -24.94
C ILE A 102 23.85 -10.78 -23.87
N HIS A 103 24.66 -11.82 -23.96
CA HIS A 103 25.77 -12.06 -23.05
C HIS A 103 26.95 -11.10 -23.32
N SER A 104 27.88 -11.01 -22.38
CA SER A 104 29.05 -10.14 -22.51
C SER A 104 29.99 -10.49 -23.68
N ASP A 105 29.94 -11.73 -24.19
CA ASP A 105 30.64 -12.19 -25.37
C ASP A 105 29.91 -11.86 -26.68
N GLY A 106 28.72 -11.27 -26.61
CA GLY A 106 27.88 -10.94 -27.77
C GLY A 106 26.91 -12.05 -28.20
N THR A 107 26.88 -13.19 -27.50
CA THR A 107 25.91 -14.26 -27.76
C THR A 107 24.50 -13.77 -27.51
N VAL A 108 23.59 -13.95 -28.48
CA VAL A 108 22.18 -13.51 -28.39
C VAL A 108 21.28 -14.70 -28.15
N ILE A 109 20.48 -14.62 -27.09
CA ILE A 109 19.49 -15.64 -26.72
C ILE A 109 18.10 -15.01 -26.83
N PRO A 110 17.32 -15.33 -27.87
CA PRO A 110 15.99 -14.78 -28.07
C PRO A 110 14.98 -15.41 -27.10
N PHE A 111 14.00 -14.64 -26.66
CA PHE A 111 12.81 -15.16 -26.01
C PHE A 111 11.91 -15.83 -27.05
N THR A 112 11.66 -17.11 -26.89
CA THR A 112 10.83 -17.92 -27.81
C THR A 112 9.55 -18.43 -27.14
N GLY A 113 9.36 -18.10 -25.85
CA GLY A 113 8.20 -18.49 -25.07
C GLY A 113 6.94 -17.69 -25.39
N LYS A 114 5.88 -18.01 -24.68
CA LYS A 114 4.66 -17.19 -24.63
C LYS A 114 4.59 -16.53 -23.26
N PRO A 115 4.26 -15.22 -23.20
CA PRO A 115 3.98 -14.60 -21.91
C PRO A 115 2.86 -15.34 -21.16
N TRP A 116 3.04 -15.53 -19.86
CA TRP A 116 1.96 -16.00 -18.97
C TRP A 116 0.98 -14.86 -18.68
N GLN A 117 -0.16 -15.22 -18.13
CA GLN A 117 -1.19 -14.26 -17.76
C GLN A 117 -1.78 -14.66 -16.42
N LYS A 118 -1.98 -13.68 -15.54
CA LYS A 118 -2.51 -13.84 -14.20
C LYS A 118 -3.50 -12.72 -13.90
N GLU A 119 -4.57 -13.03 -13.18
CA GLU A 119 -5.47 -12.02 -12.61
C GLU A 119 -4.84 -11.47 -11.32
N ILE A 120 -4.75 -10.13 -11.20
CA ILE A 120 -4.20 -9.47 -10.01
C ILE A 120 -5.34 -9.03 -9.10
N VAL A 121 -6.30 -8.31 -9.65
CA VAL A 121 -7.45 -7.75 -8.92
C VAL A 121 -8.70 -7.85 -9.78
N LYS A 122 -9.81 -8.20 -9.13
CA LYS A 122 -11.15 -8.18 -9.71
C LYS A 122 -12.11 -7.52 -8.73
N GLY A 123 -12.75 -6.45 -9.14
CA GLY A 123 -13.70 -5.75 -8.28
C GLY A 123 -14.50 -4.70 -9.07
N ALA A 124 -15.71 -4.39 -8.62
CA ALA A 124 -16.57 -3.32 -9.15
C ALA A 124 -16.75 -3.29 -10.69
N GLY A 125 -16.60 -4.45 -11.36
CA GLY A 125 -16.65 -4.55 -12.82
C GLY A 125 -15.33 -4.31 -13.54
N LEU A 126 -14.28 -3.93 -12.82
CA LEU A 126 -12.91 -3.84 -13.29
C LEU A 126 -12.19 -5.17 -13.09
N ARG A 127 -11.25 -5.48 -13.97
CA ARG A 127 -10.43 -6.66 -13.90
C ARG A 127 -9.01 -6.31 -14.33
N TYR A 128 -8.12 -6.21 -13.35
CA TYR A 128 -6.71 -5.99 -13.61
C TYR A 128 -5.98 -7.31 -13.80
N MET A 129 -5.29 -7.40 -14.91
CA MET A 129 -4.52 -8.55 -15.33
C MET A 129 -3.04 -8.21 -15.36
N GLU A 130 -2.21 -9.20 -15.19
CA GLU A 130 -0.77 -9.10 -15.41
C GLU A 130 -0.35 -10.11 -16.48
N LYS A 131 0.35 -9.63 -17.49
CA LYS A 131 1.09 -10.45 -18.42
C LYS A 131 2.56 -10.42 -18.06
N GLY A 132 3.25 -11.54 -18.15
CA GLY A 132 4.67 -11.55 -17.82
C GLY A 132 5.45 -12.65 -18.54
N PHE A 133 6.76 -12.52 -18.51
CA PHE A 133 7.68 -13.50 -19.05
C PHE A 133 9.04 -13.39 -18.36
N SER A 134 9.74 -14.51 -18.26
CA SER A 134 11.12 -14.52 -17.78
C SER A 134 12.08 -14.32 -18.94
N MET A 135 13.05 -13.44 -18.77
CA MET A 135 14.14 -13.22 -19.71
C MET A 135 15.00 -14.49 -19.81
N PRO A 136 15.36 -14.95 -21.01
CA PRO A 136 16.12 -16.19 -21.17
C PRO A 136 17.57 -16.02 -20.69
N ASP A 137 18.08 -16.99 -19.93
CA ASP A 137 19.50 -17.16 -19.53
C ASP A 137 20.21 -15.87 -19.10
N VAL A 138 19.62 -15.17 -18.12
CA VAL A 138 20.17 -13.92 -17.59
C VAL A 138 21.38 -14.20 -16.70
N GLN A 139 22.51 -13.54 -16.99
CA GLN A 139 23.76 -13.63 -16.25
C GLN A 139 24.23 -12.22 -15.85
N VAL A 140 25.08 -12.12 -14.83
CA VAL A 140 25.80 -10.88 -14.56
C VAL A 140 26.64 -10.49 -15.78
N GLY A 141 26.54 -9.25 -16.23
CA GLY A 141 27.14 -8.75 -17.44
C GLY A 141 26.26 -8.86 -18.71
N SER A 142 25.10 -9.51 -18.62
CA SER A 142 24.13 -9.54 -19.74
C SER A 142 23.51 -8.18 -20.00
N ILE A 143 23.09 -7.97 -21.25
CA ILE A 143 22.20 -6.91 -21.67
C ILE A 143 20.84 -7.54 -21.94
N LEU A 144 19.79 -7.04 -21.30
CA LEU A 144 18.41 -7.44 -21.51
C LEU A 144 17.76 -6.43 -22.45
N GLU A 145 17.08 -6.91 -23.47
CA GLU A 145 16.26 -6.07 -24.34
C GLU A 145 14.87 -6.65 -24.46
N TYR A 146 13.87 -5.79 -24.31
CA TYR A 146 12.49 -6.16 -24.58
C TYR A 146 11.68 -4.99 -25.10
N ARG A 147 10.62 -5.30 -25.81
CA ARG A 147 9.58 -4.36 -26.22
C ARG A 147 8.23 -5.04 -26.22
N TYR A 148 7.19 -4.23 -26.04
CA TYR A 148 5.81 -4.66 -26.22
C TYR A 148 4.93 -3.48 -26.60
N GLU A 149 3.74 -3.79 -27.09
CA GLU A 149 2.72 -2.83 -27.44
C GLU A 149 1.47 -3.07 -26.58
N THR A 150 0.89 -1.98 -26.04
CA THR A 150 -0.43 -1.98 -25.43
C THR A 150 -1.38 -1.24 -26.35
N THR A 151 -2.53 -1.84 -26.69
CA THR A 151 -3.60 -1.16 -27.41
C THR A 151 -4.79 -0.96 -26.51
N TYR A 152 -5.49 0.17 -26.66
CA TYR A 152 -6.60 0.60 -25.82
C TYR A 152 -7.79 1.04 -26.66
N SER A 153 -8.99 1.15 -26.02
CA SER A 153 -10.26 1.38 -26.72
C SER A 153 -10.57 2.86 -26.96
N ASP A 154 -9.97 3.79 -26.19
CA ASP A 154 -10.21 5.24 -26.25
C ASP A 154 -8.87 6.01 -26.20
N TRP A 155 -8.92 7.35 -26.22
CA TRP A 155 -7.76 8.19 -26.04
C TRP A 155 -7.29 8.13 -24.60
N TRP A 156 -6.03 7.76 -24.40
CA TRP A 156 -5.42 7.59 -23.10
C TRP A 156 -4.12 8.41 -22.98
N PRO A 157 -4.19 9.66 -22.52
CA PRO A 157 -3.01 10.51 -22.44
C PRO A 157 -1.97 9.89 -21.51
N PRO A 158 -0.69 9.82 -21.91
CA PRO A 158 0.32 9.12 -21.15
C PRO A 158 0.68 9.83 -19.85
N ARG A 159 1.09 9.03 -18.87
CA ARG A 159 1.74 9.46 -17.64
C ARG A 159 3.20 9.01 -17.72
N TRP A 160 4.10 9.92 -18.10
CA TRP A 160 5.52 9.58 -18.20
C TRP A 160 6.16 9.56 -16.82
N HIS A 161 6.51 8.40 -16.31
CA HIS A 161 7.32 8.22 -15.11
C HIS A 161 8.78 8.06 -15.53
N VAL A 162 9.52 9.17 -15.47
CA VAL A 162 10.85 9.26 -16.09
C VAL A 162 11.93 8.61 -15.24
N GLN A 163 11.88 8.80 -13.91
CA GLN A 163 12.79 8.11 -13.02
C GLN A 163 12.38 6.64 -12.86
N GLN A 164 13.39 5.78 -12.82
CA GLN A 164 13.26 4.34 -12.66
C GLN A 164 14.01 3.90 -11.40
N PRO A 165 13.85 2.67 -10.89
CA PRO A 165 14.59 2.18 -9.72
C PRO A 165 16.11 2.20 -9.86
N VAL A 166 16.62 2.29 -11.08
CA VAL A 166 18.05 2.37 -11.40
C VAL A 166 18.33 3.51 -12.40
N LEU A 167 19.58 3.96 -12.50
CA LEU A 167 20.01 5.00 -13.42
C LEU A 167 19.53 4.71 -14.85
N VAL A 168 19.04 5.73 -15.56
CA VAL A 168 18.71 5.66 -17.00
C VAL A 168 19.67 6.56 -17.77
N HIS A 169 20.58 5.97 -18.58
CA HIS A 169 21.52 6.75 -19.39
C HIS A 169 20.84 7.60 -20.42
N ARG A 170 19.83 7.06 -21.10
CA ARG A 170 19.02 7.82 -22.05
C ARG A 170 17.56 7.38 -21.96
N ALA A 171 16.69 8.34 -21.67
CA ALA A 171 15.24 8.19 -21.69
C ALA A 171 14.67 9.01 -22.86
N HIS A 172 13.79 8.39 -23.64
CA HIS A 172 13.06 9.04 -24.73
C HIS A 172 11.57 8.78 -24.58
N TYR A 173 10.78 9.84 -24.62
CA TYR A 173 9.33 9.79 -24.50
C TYR A 173 8.72 10.55 -25.65
N HIS A 174 7.77 9.94 -26.33
CA HIS A 174 7.04 10.53 -27.44
C HIS A 174 5.53 10.36 -27.27
N PHE A 175 4.75 11.42 -27.51
CA PHE A 175 3.30 11.38 -27.44
C PHE A 175 2.66 12.04 -28.64
N VAL A 176 1.82 11.31 -29.36
CA VAL A 176 0.97 11.81 -30.46
C VAL A 176 -0.46 11.88 -29.96
N PRO A 177 -1.01 13.09 -29.73
CA PRO A 177 -2.40 13.25 -29.30
C PRO A 177 -3.40 12.76 -30.32
N GLY A 178 -4.60 12.40 -29.88
CA GLY A 178 -5.75 12.09 -30.73
C GLY A 178 -6.10 13.25 -31.66
N ALA A 179 -6.60 12.94 -32.84
CA ALA A 179 -6.86 13.92 -33.89
C ALA A 179 -7.86 15.02 -33.42
N GLY A 180 -7.40 16.27 -33.42
CA GLY A 180 -8.19 17.42 -32.95
C GLY A 180 -8.28 17.57 -31.43
N GLY A 181 -7.60 16.74 -30.65
CA GLY A 181 -7.53 16.86 -29.20
C GLY A 181 -6.58 17.97 -28.76
N ASN A 182 -7.05 18.85 -27.89
CA ASN A 182 -6.17 19.79 -27.18
C ASN A 182 -5.58 19.09 -25.96
N VAL A 183 -4.26 19.13 -25.81
CA VAL A 183 -3.55 18.49 -24.70
C VAL A 183 -2.81 19.54 -23.88
N ALA A 184 -2.84 19.37 -22.59
CA ALA A 184 -1.98 20.07 -21.64
C ALA A 184 -1.21 19.06 -20.79
N ALA A 185 -0.18 19.52 -20.08
CA ALA A 185 0.64 18.66 -19.24
C ALA A 185 1.12 19.37 -17.99
N ASN A 186 1.08 18.68 -16.87
CA ASN A 186 1.81 19.03 -15.66
C ASN A 186 3.20 18.39 -15.72
N ARG A 187 4.24 19.19 -15.46
CA ARG A 187 5.64 18.82 -15.66
C ARG A 187 6.39 18.92 -14.33
N PHE A 188 6.93 17.80 -13.90
CA PHE A 188 7.77 17.68 -12.71
C PHE A 188 9.13 17.14 -13.17
N LEU A 189 9.92 18.03 -13.76
CA LEU A 189 11.18 17.71 -14.43
C LEU A 189 12.31 18.61 -13.89
N PRO A 190 13.60 18.23 -14.09
CA PRO A 190 14.72 19.15 -13.87
C PRO A 190 14.54 20.45 -14.63
N ALA A 191 15.11 21.53 -14.10
CA ALA A 191 14.93 22.88 -14.66
C ALA A 191 15.47 23.04 -16.10
N ASP A 192 16.43 22.22 -16.49
CA ASP A 192 17.05 22.20 -17.82
C ASP A 192 16.33 21.26 -18.81
N ALA A 193 15.40 20.44 -18.33
CA ALA A 193 14.64 19.53 -19.17
C ALA A 193 13.60 20.28 -20.01
N GLN A 194 13.57 20.01 -21.30
CA GLN A 194 12.63 20.63 -22.24
C GLN A 194 11.78 19.58 -22.94
N ILE A 195 10.49 19.81 -22.94
CA ILE A 195 9.55 19.08 -23.78
C ILE A 195 9.38 19.90 -25.07
N THR A 196 9.62 19.24 -26.21
CA THR A 196 9.44 19.83 -27.52
C THR A 196 8.07 19.47 -28.09
N GLU A 197 7.27 20.45 -28.44
CA GLU A 197 6.02 20.27 -29.19
C GLU A 197 6.28 20.67 -30.65
N ASN A 198 6.03 19.78 -31.60
CA ASN A 198 6.42 19.98 -33.00
C ASN A 198 5.27 19.74 -34.00
N GLY A 199 4.03 19.89 -33.62
CA GLY A 199 2.85 19.67 -34.48
C GLY A 199 2.59 18.21 -34.90
N LYS A 200 3.53 17.30 -34.59
CA LYS A 200 3.38 15.86 -34.74
C LYS A 200 3.22 15.16 -33.38
N GLY A 201 3.55 15.85 -32.31
CA GLY A 201 3.48 15.33 -30.97
C GLY A 201 4.40 16.07 -29.99
N TRP A 202 4.56 15.47 -28.84
CA TRP A 202 5.36 15.93 -27.72
C TRP A 202 6.56 15.01 -27.56
N ASP A 203 7.77 15.57 -27.49
CA ASP A 203 9.01 14.82 -27.33
C ASP A 203 9.76 15.26 -26.08
N LEU A 204 10.25 14.29 -25.30
CA LEU A 204 11.16 14.50 -24.18
C LEU A 204 12.34 13.55 -24.30
N VAL A 205 13.56 14.08 -24.32
CA VAL A 205 14.79 13.31 -24.22
C VAL A 205 15.58 13.76 -23.01
N LEU A 206 15.91 12.83 -22.13
CA LEU A 206 16.75 13.07 -20.97
C LEU A 206 17.93 12.10 -20.95
N ASN A 207 19.07 12.59 -20.47
CA ASN A 207 20.26 11.78 -20.31
C ASN A 207 20.68 11.73 -18.84
N ASN A 208 21.20 10.58 -18.39
CA ASN A 208 21.67 10.33 -17.04
C ASN A 208 20.61 10.68 -15.97
N VAL A 209 19.41 10.16 -16.16
CA VAL A 209 18.32 10.31 -15.20
C VAL A 209 18.67 9.54 -13.93
N PRO A 210 18.80 10.19 -12.77
CA PRO A 210 19.14 9.51 -11.52
C PRO A 210 18.07 8.49 -11.15
N PRO A 211 18.43 7.44 -10.40
CA PRO A 211 17.45 6.49 -9.90
C PRO A 211 16.46 7.19 -8.97
N MET A 212 15.23 6.68 -8.91
CA MET A 212 14.31 7.04 -7.84
C MET A 212 14.67 6.21 -6.62
N ILE A 213 14.94 6.87 -5.51
CA ILE A 213 15.30 6.21 -4.27
C ILE A 213 14.02 5.78 -3.56
N ASP A 214 13.90 4.48 -3.33
CA ASP A 214 12.85 3.92 -2.48
C ASP A 214 13.30 4.03 -1.03
N GLU A 215 12.57 4.82 -0.26
CA GLU A 215 12.83 5.04 1.17
C GLU A 215 11.57 4.67 1.93
N ASP A 216 11.72 3.94 3.04
CA ASP A 216 10.61 3.59 3.93
C ASP A 216 9.82 4.85 4.33
N ASP A 217 8.54 4.70 4.52
CA ASP A 217 7.65 5.81 4.87
C ASP A 217 7.71 6.98 3.84
N SER A 218 7.80 6.70 2.54
CA SER A 218 7.68 7.72 1.48
C SER A 218 6.23 7.89 1.02
N PRO A 219 5.85 9.08 0.50
CA PRO A 219 4.59 9.22 -0.24
C PRO A 219 4.50 8.24 -1.42
N PRO A 220 3.31 8.03 -2.00
CA PRO A 220 3.15 7.17 -3.17
C PRO A 220 4.18 7.48 -4.26
N MET A 221 4.91 6.45 -4.71
CA MET A 221 6.07 6.61 -5.59
C MET A 221 5.74 7.34 -6.90
N HIS A 222 4.56 7.11 -7.48
CA HIS A 222 4.14 7.81 -8.69
C HIS A 222 3.79 9.30 -8.46
N ALA A 223 3.64 9.73 -7.20
CA ALA A 223 3.51 11.14 -6.83
C ALA A 223 4.88 11.84 -6.66
N LEU A 224 5.97 11.06 -6.70
CA LEU A 224 7.34 11.53 -6.54
C LEU A 224 8.10 11.48 -7.87
N GLY A 225 9.31 12.02 -7.87
CA GLY A 225 10.25 11.92 -8.97
C GLY A 225 9.88 12.71 -10.23
N TYR A 226 10.71 12.54 -11.25
CA TYR A 226 10.52 13.21 -12.54
C TYR A 226 9.42 12.53 -13.33
N ARG A 227 8.41 13.33 -13.70
CA ARG A 227 7.23 12.86 -14.42
C ARG A 227 6.57 13.94 -15.26
N VAL A 228 5.81 13.52 -16.24
CA VAL A 228 4.92 14.38 -17.05
C VAL A 228 3.56 13.73 -17.11
N LEU A 229 2.54 14.48 -16.74
CA LEU A 229 1.16 14.01 -16.67
C LEU A 229 0.35 14.78 -17.70
N PHE A 230 0.01 14.14 -18.80
CA PHE A 230 -0.81 14.72 -19.86
C PHE A 230 -2.30 14.56 -19.54
N TYR A 231 -3.11 15.49 -20.05
CA TYR A 231 -4.56 15.42 -20.00
C TYR A 231 -5.19 16.18 -21.17
N TYR A 232 -6.35 15.72 -21.62
CA TYR A 232 -7.11 16.40 -22.66
C TYR A 232 -7.90 17.57 -22.09
N VAL A 233 -7.83 18.71 -22.79
CA VAL A 233 -8.54 19.94 -22.47
C VAL A 233 -9.75 20.08 -23.40
N TYR A 234 -10.95 20.08 -22.85
CA TYR A 234 -12.17 20.21 -23.63
C TYR A 234 -12.51 21.68 -23.87
N PRO A 235 -13.07 22.05 -25.05
CA PRO A 235 -13.50 23.41 -25.34
C PRO A 235 -14.46 23.94 -24.27
N GLY A 236 -14.15 25.12 -23.73
CA GLY A 236 -14.95 25.76 -22.68
C GLY A 236 -14.78 25.20 -21.27
N VAL A 237 -13.91 24.18 -21.08
CA VAL A 237 -13.61 23.52 -19.80
C VAL A 237 -12.09 23.51 -19.58
N ASN A 238 -11.48 24.68 -19.72
CA ASN A 238 -10.03 24.84 -19.78
C ASN A 238 -9.40 25.43 -18.51
N THR A 239 -10.20 25.68 -17.47
CA THR A 239 -9.68 26.08 -16.15
C THR A 239 -10.00 25.02 -15.11
N PRO A 240 -9.19 24.87 -14.06
CA PRO A 240 -9.47 23.90 -12.99
C PRO A 240 -10.87 24.07 -12.40
N GLU A 241 -11.30 25.30 -12.13
CA GLU A 241 -12.62 25.58 -11.56
C GLU A 241 -13.74 25.05 -12.46
N LYS A 242 -13.66 25.37 -13.76
CA LYS A 242 -14.69 24.97 -14.73
C LYS A 242 -14.69 23.47 -14.99
N TYR A 243 -13.53 22.85 -14.99
CA TYR A 243 -13.39 21.40 -15.13
C TYR A 243 -14.08 20.66 -13.98
N TRP A 244 -13.66 20.98 -12.76
CA TRP A 244 -14.16 20.30 -11.56
C TRP A 244 -15.64 20.57 -11.32
N GLU A 245 -16.12 21.79 -11.61
CA GLU A 245 -17.55 22.11 -11.60
C GLU A 245 -18.33 21.23 -12.59
N THR A 246 -17.89 21.18 -13.84
CA THR A 246 -18.60 20.44 -14.90
C THR A 246 -18.62 18.94 -14.65
N LYS A 247 -17.46 18.35 -14.36
CA LYS A 247 -17.36 16.90 -14.05
C LYS A 247 -18.07 16.56 -12.75
N GLY A 248 -17.92 17.40 -11.74
CA GLY A 248 -18.58 17.23 -10.45
C GLY A 248 -20.12 17.26 -10.57
N GLN A 249 -20.68 18.17 -11.36
CA GLN A 249 -22.14 18.23 -11.61
C GLN A 249 -22.65 16.96 -12.31
N PHE A 250 -21.89 16.45 -13.29
CA PHE A 250 -22.24 15.20 -13.96
C PHE A 250 -22.21 14.00 -13.00
N TRP A 251 -21.15 13.86 -12.22
CA TRP A 251 -21.01 12.84 -11.19
C TRP A 251 -22.11 12.94 -10.13
N SER A 252 -22.35 14.15 -9.60
CA SER A 252 -23.37 14.42 -8.58
C SER A 252 -24.76 13.98 -9.02
N LYS A 253 -25.11 14.23 -10.29
CA LYS A 253 -26.37 13.75 -10.85
C LYS A 253 -26.44 12.22 -10.88
N GLY A 254 -25.37 11.55 -11.27
CA GLY A 254 -25.28 10.08 -11.23
C GLY A 254 -25.47 9.52 -9.82
N VAL A 255 -24.86 10.16 -8.81
CA VAL A 255 -25.04 9.82 -7.39
C VAL A 255 -26.50 9.98 -6.96
N ASP A 256 -27.16 11.10 -7.30
CA ASP A 256 -28.53 11.36 -6.92
C ASP A 256 -29.53 10.39 -7.59
N ASP A 257 -29.27 10.03 -8.84
CA ASP A 257 -30.07 9.03 -9.57
C ASP A 257 -29.88 7.62 -8.96
N TYR A 258 -28.65 7.26 -8.58
CA TYR A 258 -28.34 5.95 -8.01
C TYR A 258 -28.86 5.81 -6.57
N ALA A 259 -28.62 6.81 -5.72
CA ALA A 259 -29.00 6.83 -4.30
C ALA A 259 -30.41 7.42 -4.07
N ALA A 260 -31.35 7.23 -5.02
CA ALA A 260 -32.66 7.86 -5.00
C ALA A 260 -33.47 7.54 -3.73
N ALA A 261 -33.51 8.48 -2.78
CA ALA A 261 -34.11 8.34 -1.46
C ALA A 261 -35.57 7.89 -1.45
N LYS A 262 -36.36 8.26 -2.50
CA LYS A 262 -37.78 7.89 -2.62
C LYS A 262 -38.01 6.38 -2.60
N LYS A 263 -37.10 5.60 -3.16
CA LYS A 263 -37.22 4.15 -3.24
C LYS A 263 -36.90 3.46 -1.91
N LEU A 264 -36.15 4.14 -1.04
CA LEU A 264 -35.68 3.61 0.24
C LEU A 264 -36.52 4.06 1.46
N LYS A 265 -37.58 4.87 1.26
CA LYS A 265 -38.43 5.37 2.37
C LYS A 265 -39.08 4.24 3.17
N SER A 266 -39.57 3.21 2.50
CA SER A 266 -40.20 2.05 3.18
C SER A 266 -39.20 1.23 3.95
N VAL A 267 -37.95 1.17 3.46
CA VAL A 267 -36.81 0.49 4.11
C VAL A 267 -36.44 1.20 5.40
N VAL A 268 -36.30 2.52 5.36
CA VAL A 268 -35.97 3.34 6.54
C VAL A 268 -36.99 3.12 7.66
N GLY A 269 -38.29 3.07 7.35
CA GLY A 269 -39.34 2.82 8.34
C GLY A 269 -39.27 1.44 9.03
N GLN A 270 -38.48 0.51 8.49
CA GLN A 270 -38.20 -0.79 9.13
C GLN A 270 -36.94 -0.75 10.01
N ILE A 271 -36.05 0.23 9.79
CA ILE A 271 -34.77 0.37 10.52
C ILE A 271 -34.92 1.30 11.71
N ILE A 272 -35.57 2.45 11.55
CA ILE A 272 -35.72 3.48 12.58
C ILE A 272 -37.14 3.50 13.16
N ALA A 273 -37.26 3.90 14.42
CA ALA A 273 -38.57 4.04 15.09
C ALA A 273 -38.97 5.53 15.24
N PRO A 274 -40.28 5.85 15.26
CA PRO A 274 -40.74 7.17 15.64
C PRO A 274 -40.22 7.52 17.05
N GLY A 275 -39.54 8.64 17.19
CA GLY A 275 -38.97 9.08 18.49
C GLY A 275 -37.47 8.74 18.66
N ASP A 276 -36.83 8.01 17.75
CA ASP A 276 -35.38 7.87 17.78
C ASP A 276 -34.73 9.26 17.61
N SER A 277 -33.72 9.55 18.41
CA SER A 277 -32.87 10.73 18.18
C SER A 277 -32.10 10.61 16.86
N ASP A 278 -31.57 11.70 16.34
CA ASP A 278 -30.83 11.70 15.09
C ASP A 278 -29.60 10.80 15.16
N ASP A 279 -28.90 10.80 16.28
CA ASP A 279 -27.76 9.91 16.52
C ASP A 279 -28.19 8.42 16.50
N VAL A 280 -29.28 8.07 17.18
CA VAL A 280 -29.81 6.70 17.19
C VAL A 280 -30.24 6.26 15.78
N LYS A 281 -30.88 7.14 15.01
CA LYS A 281 -31.25 6.85 13.61
C LYS A 281 -30.02 6.54 12.78
N LEU A 282 -28.98 7.39 12.85
CA LEU A 282 -27.74 7.20 12.08
C LEU A 282 -27.04 5.91 12.46
N HIS A 283 -26.91 5.60 13.75
CA HIS A 283 -26.31 4.34 14.22
C HIS A 283 -27.09 3.11 13.69
N LYS A 284 -28.42 3.14 13.74
CA LYS A 284 -29.25 2.05 13.24
C LYS A 284 -29.11 1.86 11.72
N ILE A 285 -29.07 2.96 10.95
CA ILE A 285 -28.90 2.92 9.51
C ILE A 285 -27.49 2.40 9.17
N TYR A 286 -26.44 2.91 9.84
CA TYR A 286 -25.07 2.46 9.63
C TYR A 286 -24.93 0.96 9.92
N ALA A 287 -25.44 0.51 11.07
CA ALA A 287 -25.42 -0.90 11.45
C ALA A 287 -26.21 -1.81 10.48
N ALA A 288 -27.27 -1.30 9.87
CA ALA A 288 -28.03 -2.03 8.86
C ALA A 288 -27.25 -2.16 7.55
N VAL A 289 -26.57 -1.10 7.12
CA VAL A 289 -25.73 -1.10 5.90
C VAL A 289 -24.48 -1.97 6.07
N MET A 290 -23.85 -1.97 7.26
CA MET A 290 -22.72 -2.84 7.56
C MET A 290 -23.02 -4.33 7.54
N LYS A 291 -24.31 -4.74 7.43
CA LYS A 291 -24.68 -6.15 7.22
C LYS A 291 -24.67 -6.57 5.77
N ILE A 292 -24.69 -5.62 4.85
CA ILE A 292 -24.60 -5.89 3.40
C ILE A 292 -23.25 -6.56 3.13
N GLU A 293 -23.27 -7.68 2.43
CA GLU A 293 -22.08 -8.41 2.07
C GLU A 293 -21.24 -7.61 1.09
N ASN A 294 -20.01 -7.28 1.46
CA ASN A 294 -19.09 -6.55 0.61
C ASN A 294 -18.35 -7.53 -0.31
N MET A 295 -18.56 -7.37 -1.61
CA MET A 295 -18.06 -8.30 -2.63
C MET A 295 -16.53 -8.24 -2.81
N LYS A 296 -15.84 -7.22 -2.31
CA LYS A 296 -14.38 -7.15 -2.26
C LYS A 296 -13.78 -8.32 -1.49
N PHE A 297 -14.46 -8.76 -0.41
CA PHE A 297 -13.98 -9.80 0.50
C PHE A 297 -14.61 -11.18 0.23
N ILE A 298 -15.32 -11.34 -0.87
CA ILE A 298 -15.88 -12.63 -1.27
C ILE A 298 -14.88 -13.33 -2.19
N ARG A 299 -14.75 -14.65 -2.02
CA ARG A 299 -13.99 -15.48 -2.96
C ARG A 299 -14.39 -15.16 -4.41
N ASP A 300 -13.40 -15.01 -5.26
CA ASP A 300 -13.60 -14.80 -6.69
C ASP A 300 -14.64 -15.77 -7.26
N GLN A 301 -15.73 -15.21 -7.75
CA GLN A 301 -16.75 -15.95 -8.45
C GLN A 301 -16.46 -15.93 -9.95
N SER A 302 -16.62 -17.08 -10.60
CA SER A 302 -16.52 -17.16 -12.05
C SER A 302 -17.62 -16.31 -12.72
N GLU A 303 -17.42 -15.86 -13.95
CA GLU A 303 -18.47 -15.17 -14.73
C GLU A 303 -19.77 -15.97 -14.82
N ALA A 304 -19.69 -17.30 -14.84
CA ALA A 304 -20.84 -18.19 -14.86
C ALA A 304 -21.64 -18.14 -13.54
N GLU A 305 -20.96 -18.08 -12.39
CA GLU A 305 -21.57 -17.93 -11.08
C GLU A 305 -22.22 -16.56 -10.92
N ASN A 306 -21.51 -15.47 -11.26
CA ASN A 306 -22.06 -14.10 -11.25
C ASN A 306 -23.29 -13.96 -12.16
N LYS A 307 -23.27 -14.62 -13.34
CA LYS A 307 -24.40 -14.61 -14.27
C LYS A 307 -25.56 -15.47 -13.80
N ALA A 308 -25.29 -16.54 -13.05
CA ALA A 308 -26.31 -17.39 -12.45
C ALA A 308 -27.03 -16.71 -11.29
N GLU A 309 -26.35 -15.92 -10.48
CA GLU A 309 -26.91 -15.17 -9.36
C GLU A 309 -27.77 -13.97 -9.78
N LYS A 310 -27.66 -13.50 -11.02
CA LYS A 310 -28.44 -12.38 -11.60
C LYS A 310 -28.38 -11.10 -10.76
N LEU A 311 -27.23 -10.80 -10.18
CA LEU A 311 -27.02 -9.58 -9.40
C LEU A 311 -27.31 -8.34 -10.25
N LYS A 312 -27.84 -7.29 -9.61
CA LYS A 312 -28.21 -6.04 -10.24
C LYS A 312 -27.50 -4.89 -9.51
N PHE A 313 -26.85 -4.02 -10.27
CA PHE A 313 -26.10 -2.87 -9.75
C PHE A 313 -26.64 -1.53 -10.31
N ARG A 314 -27.93 -1.43 -10.57
CA ARG A 314 -28.54 -0.27 -11.25
C ARG A 314 -28.80 0.91 -10.31
N ASN A 315 -29.02 0.64 -9.04
CA ASN A 315 -29.35 1.65 -8.03
C ASN A 315 -29.25 1.04 -6.60
N ALA A 316 -29.26 1.91 -5.60
CA ALA A 316 -29.15 1.53 -4.18
C ALA A 316 -30.28 0.58 -3.70
N GLU A 317 -31.47 0.62 -4.30
CA GLU A 317 -32.56 -0.30 -3.95
C GLU A 317 -32.24 -1.75 -4.35
N ASP A 318 -31.66 -1.97 -5.55
CA ASP A 318 -31.22 -3.29 -5.98
C ASP A 318 -30.22 -3.88 -4.99
N ILE A 319 -29.24 -3.09 -4.56
CA ILE A 319 -28.20 -3.50 -3.59
C ILE A 319 -28.81 -3.84 -2.23
N TRP A 320 -29.71 -2.98 -1.74
CA TRP A 320 -30.42 -3.25 -0.50
C TRP A 320 -31.24 -4.55 -0.55
N GLN A 321 -31.92 -4.81 -1.65
CA GLN A 321 -32.75 -6.01 -1.82
C GLN A 321 -31.92 -7.29 -1.91
N GLN A 322 -30.79 -7.26 -2.59
CA GLN A 322 -29.90 -8.43 -2.75
C GLN A 322 -28.91 -8.60 -1.59
N GLN A 323 -28.75 -7.60 -0.72
CA GLN A 323 -27.82 -7.57 0.41
C GLN A 323 -26.37 -7.90 0.02
N ARG A 324 -25.96 -7.45 -1.17
CA ARG A 324 -24.65 -7.61 -1.78
C ARG A 324 -24.29 -6.42 -2.63
N GLY A 325 -23.04 -5.92 -2.55
CA GLY A 325 -22.51 -4.85 -3.38
C GLY A 325 -21.01 -4.67 -3.16
N TYR A 326 -20.37 -3.89 -4.00
CA TYR A 326 -19.01 -3.42 -3.78
C TYR A 326 -19.04 -2.15 -2.92
N GLU A 327 -17.89 -1.63 -2.54
CA GLU A 327 -17.71 -0.49 -1.66
C GLU A 327 -18.58 0.70 -2.06
N ARG A 328 -18.47 1.10 -3.34
CA ARG A 328 -19.23 2.22 -3.90
C ARG A 328 -20.75 2.05 -3.76
N GLU A 329 -21.26 0.88 -4.13
CA GLU A 329 -22.70 0.60 -4.08
C GLU A 329 -23.22 0.62 -2.64
N ILE A 330 -22.46 0.08 -1.68
CA ILE A 330 -22.80 0.07 -0.25
C ILE A 330 -22.82 1.51 0.28
N THR A 331 -21.85 2.33 -0.11
CA THR A 331 -21.80 3.76 0.21
C THR A 331 -23.05 4.50 -0.30
N MET A 332 -23.47 4.22 -1.52
CA MET A 332 -24.68 4.81 -2.10
C MET A 332 -25.98 4.33 -1.41
N VAL A 333 -26.01 3.09 -0.90
CA VAL A 333 -27.15 2.62 -0.07
C VAL A 333 -27.22 3.44 1.21
N PHE A 334 -26.12 3.64 1.90
CA PHE A 334 -26.08 4.47 3.13
C PHE A 334 -26.56 5.90 2.85
N LEU A 335 -26.00 6.54 1.81
CA LEU A 335 -26.43 7.88 1.37
C LEU A 335 -27.93 7.96 1.12
N GLY A 336 -28.47 7.00 0.37
CA GLY A 336 -29.91 6.97 0.07
C GLY A 336 -30.79 6.76 1.30
N LEU A 337 -30.38 5.91 2.24
CA LEU A 337 -31.09 5.66 3.49
C LEU A 337 -31.09 6.87 4.43
N VAL A 338 -29.94 7.53 4.63
CA VAL A 338 -29.88 8.71 5.49
C VAL A 338 -30.66 9.87 4.92
N ARG A 339 -30.65 10.06 3.59
CA ARG A 339 -31.54 11.04 2.91
C ARG A 339 -33.01 10.68 3.03
N ALA A 340 -33.35 9.40 2.93
CA ALA A 340 -34.72 8.92 3.11
C ALA A 340 -35.23 9.09 4.56
N ALA A 341 -34.31 9.05 5.54
CA ALA A 341 -34.57 9.34 6.95
C ALA A 341 -34.73 10.85 7.25
N GLY A 342 -34.50 11.72 6.26
CA GLY A 342 -34.67 13.17 6.37
C GLY A 342 -33.39 13.94 6.69
N PHE A 343 -32.23 13.31 6.72
CA PHE A 343 -30.96 13.99 6.91
C PHE A 343 -30.53 14.72 5.65
N LYS A 344 -29.86 15.84 5.83
CA LYS A 344 -29.10 16.52 4.81
C LYS A 344 -27.76 15.79 4.66
N ALA A 345 -27.59 15.12 3.53
CA ALA A 345 -26.41 14.26 3.32
C ALA A 345 -25.90 14.37 1.88
N TYR A 346 -24.58 14.26 1.74
CA TYR A 346 -23.83 14.45 0.52
C TYR A 346 -22.84 13.32 0.31
N ALA A 347 -22.61 12.94 -0.94
CA ALA A 347 -21.45 12.16 -1.32
C ALA A 347 -20.22 13.09 -1.48
N MET A 348 -19.05 12.53 -1.27
CA MET A 348 -17.78 13.12 -1.66
C MET A 348 -16.95 12.04 -2.34
N PHE A 349 -16.45 12.35 -3.55
CA PHE A 349 -15.56 11.48 -4.30
C PHE A 349 -14.14 11.90 -3.97
N VAL A 350 -13.38 11.04 -3.33
CA VAL A 350 -12.08 11.32 -2.74
C VAL A 350 -10.97 10.58 -3.45
N THR A 351 -9.74 11.08 -3.30
CA THR A 351 -8.52 10.37 -3.69
C THR A 351 -8.11 9.43 -2.56
N ASP A 352 -7.79 8.18 -2.88
CA ASP A 352 -7.04 7.32 -1.98
C ASP A 352 -5.60 7.84 -1.87
N ARG A 353 -5.27 8.43 -0.73
CA ARG A 353 -3.97 9.10 -0.55
C ARG A 353 -2.79 8.16 -0.35
N ASP A 354 -3.02 6.85 -0.25
CA ASP A 354 -1.97 5.83 -0.31
C ASP A 354 -1.56 5.52 -1.75
N GLN A 355 -2.49 5.73 -2.67
CA GLN A 355 -2.27 5.46 -4.09
C GLN A 355 -1.92 6.72 -4.86
N ASN A 356 -2.50 7.89 -4.51
CA ASN A 356 -2.37 9.08 -5.30
C ASN A 356 -2.33 10.37 -4.45
N VAL A 357 -1.87 11.46 -5.04
CA VAL A 357 -1.94 12.80 -4.47
C VAL A 357 -2.77 13.69 -5.40
N PHE A 358 -3.90 14.17 -4.90
CA PHE A 358 -4.79 15.02 -5.67
C PHE A 358 -4.13 16.36 -6.07
N MET A 359 -4.20 16.67 -7.35
CA MET A 359 -3.70 17.92 -7.91
C MET A 359 -4.82 18.67 -8.62
N LYS A 360 -5.34 19.74 -8.02
CA LYS A 360 -6.42 20.57 -8.60
C LYS A 360 -6.12 21.04 -10.03
N GLY A 361 -4.84 21.33 -10.31
CA GLY A 361 -4.38 21.78 -11.63
C GLY A 361 -4.27 20.69 -12.70
N GLN A 362 -4.38 19.42 -12.32
CA GLN A 362 -4.48 18.30 -13.23
C GLN A 362 -5.96 18.06 -13.57
N LEU A 363 -6.35 18.36 -14.82
CA LEU A 363 -7.74 18.22 -15.24
C LEU A 363 -8.03 16.77 -15.66
N ASP A 364 -7.88 15.87 -14.69
CA ASP A 364 -8.02 14.43 -14.83
C ASP A 364 -8.92 13.92 -13.70
N TRP A 365 -10.06 13.33 -14.08
CA TRP A 365 -11.06 12.81 -13.14
C TRP A 365 -10.60 11.54 -12.45
N ASP A 366 -9.68 10.79 -13.07
CA ASP A 366 -9.16 9.51 -12.58
C ASP A 366 -8.15 9.69 -11.43
N GLN A 367 -8.04 10.89 -10.88
CA GLN A 367 -7.39 11.15 -9.59
C GLN A 367 -8.27 10.77 -8.39
N LEU A 368 -9.57 10.52 -8.62
CA LEU A 368 -10.54 10.22 -7.58
C LEU A 368 -10.86 8.74 -7.64
N ASP A 369 -10.84 8.09 -6.50
CA ASP A 369 -10.88 6.62 -6.38
C ASP A 369 -12.16 6.14 -5.68
N ASP A 370 -12.54 6.76 -4.53
CA ASP A 370 -13.56 6.23 -3.63
C ASP A 370 -14.59 7.27 -3.19
N GLU A 371 -15.82 6.83 -2.93
CA GLU A 371 -16.87 7.69 -2.41
C GLU A 371 -17.11 7.48 -0.92
N ILE A 372 -17.18 8.59 -0.19
CA ILE A 372 -17.58 8.67 1.22
C ILE A 372 -18.88 9.45 1.38
N VAL A 373 -19.50 9.39 2.55
CA VAL A 373 -20.74 10.12 2.84
C VAL A 373 -20.52 11.15 3.95
N ILE A 374 -21.05 12.34 3.74
CA ILE A 374 -21.09 13.43 4.71
C ILE A 374 -22.55 13.64 5.12
N VAL A 375 -22.85 13.57 6.41
CA VAL A 375 -24.18 13.81 6.97
C VAL A 375 -24.13 15.04 7.84
N ASN A 376 -24.95 16.07 7.53
CA ASN A 376 -25.06 17.25 8.37
C ASN A 376 -26.07 17.04 9.49
N VAL A 377 -25.58 17.08 10.72
CA VAL A 377 -26.41 16.97 11.94
C VAL A 377 -26.26 18.23 12.75
N ALA A 378 -27.34 18.97 12.93
CA ALA A 378 -27.36 20.23 13.68
C ALA A 378 -26.29 21.25 13.22
N GLY A 379 -25.99 21.31 11.94
CA GLY A 379 -25.01 22.22 11.35
C GLY A 379 -23.57 21.72 11.39
N LYS A 380 -23.31 20.51 11.90
CA LYS A 380 -22.00 19.87 11.94
C LYS A 380 -21.95 18.72 10.92
N ASP A 381 -20.94 18.70 10.09
CA ASP A 381 -20.68 17.60 9.16
C ASP A 381 -20.04 16.42 9.91
N LEU A 382 -20.65 15.25 9.76
CA LEU A 382 -20.13 13.96 10.19
C LEU A 382 -19.76 13.15 8.96
N TYR A 383 -18.60 12.52 8.99
CA TYR A 383 -18.05 11.78 7.87
C TYR A 383 -18.20 10.28 8.10
N PHE A 384 -18.56 9.53 7.06
CA PHE A 384 -18.81 8.10 7.11
C PHE A 384 -18.20 7.40 5.91
N ASP A 385 -17.65 6.22 6.17
CA ASP A 385 -17.02 5.36 5.19
C ASP A 385 -17.68 3.95 5.20
N PRO A 386 -18.95 3.87 4.81
CA PRO A 386 -19.71 2.62 4.90
C PRO A 386 -19.32 1.59 3.85
N GLY A 387 -18.61 1.98 2.80
CA GLY A 387 -18.00 1.10 1.80
C GLY A 387 -16.87 0.26 2.39
N GLU A 388 -16.15 0.80 3.36
CA GLU A 388 -15.08 0.10 4.04
C GLU A 388 -15.64 -0.86 5.10
N ARG A 389 -15.60 -2.15 4.78
CA ARG A 389 -16.16 -3.19 5.65
C ARG A 389 -15.55 -3.13 7.05
N TYR A 390 -16.39 -3.02 8.08
CA TYR A 390 -16.02 -2.87 9.50
C TYR A 390 -15.33 -1.55 9.86
N CYS A 391 -15.40 -0.51 9.01
CA CYS A 391 -15.04 0.84 9.44
C CYS A 391 -15.95 1.29 10.60
N GLU A 392 -15.38 1.99 11.57
CA GLU A 392 -16.11 2.45 12.75
C GLU A 392 -17.10 3.56 12.40
N TYR A 393 -18.24 3.60 13.10
CA TYR A 393 -19.24 4.65 12.94
C TYR A 393 -18.64 6.06 13.11
N GLY A 394 -18.90 6.94 12.15
CA GLY A 394 -18.41 8.33 12.19
C GLY A 394 -16.90 8.47 12.00
N LYS A 395 -16.24 7.45 11.46
CA LYS A 395 -14.84 7.46 11.08
C LYS A 395 -14.67 7.22 9.59
N LEU A 396 -13.51 7.58 9.07
CA LEU A 396 -13.03 7.28 7.74
C LEU A 396 -11.89 6.26 7.82
N GLN A 397 -11.74 5.45 6.80
CA GLN A 397 -10.48 4.74 6.57
C GLN A 397 -9.35 5.75 6.48
N TRP A 398 -8.14 5.38 6.92
CA TRP A 398 -7.04 6.34 6.99
C TRP A 398 -6.66 6.94 5.63
N THR A 399 -6.80 6.18 4.55
CA THR A 399 -6.52 6.66 3.18
C THR A 399 -7.48 7.75 2.71
N HIS A 400 -8.68 7.81 3.30
CA HIS A 400 -9.71 8.81 3.04
C HIS A 400 -9.70 9.99 4.03
N THR A 401 -8.78 9.99 5.01
CA THR A 401 -8.55 11.16 5.89
C THR A 401 -7.52 12.09 5.28
N TRP A 402 -7.63 13.40 5.50
CA TRP A 402 -6.68 14.40 5.01
C TRP A 402 -6.36 14.24 3.52
N THR A 403 -7.37 14.02 2.72
CA THR A 403 -7.30 13.94 1.27
C THR A 403 -8.28 14.89 0.62
N MET A 404 -8.00 15.23 -0.62
CA MET A 404 -8.86 16.11 -1.42
C MET A 404 -9.85 15.31 -2.25
N GLY A 405 -10.95 15.97 -2.59
CA GLY A 405 -11.96 15.37 -3.47
C GLY A 405 -13.02 16.36 -3.91
N VAL A 406 -14.02 15.86 -4.61
CA VAL A 406 -15.18 16.61 -5.06
C VAL A 406 -16.40 16.23 -4.22
N ARG A 407 -16.93 17.18 -3.43
CA ARG A 407 -18.12 16.96 -2.60
C ARG A 407 -19.36 17.58 -3.22
N GLN A 408 -20.50 16.97 -2.99
CA GLN A 408 -21.81 17.57 -3.24
C GLN A 408 -22.10 18.67 -2.21
N THR A 409 -22.83 19.70 -2.66
CA THR A 409 -23.37 20.78 -1.82
C THR A 409 -24.81 21.08 -2.24
N ASP A 410 -25.52 21.94 -1.50
CA ASP A 410 -26.85 22.41 -1.92
C ASP A 410 -26.85 23.19 -3.25
N GLN A 411 -25.69 23.72 -3.66
CA GLN A 411 -25.57 24.59 -4.83
C GLN A 411 -24.84 23.93 -6.00
N GLY A 412 -24.48 22.66 -5.88
CA GLY A 412 -23.73 21.90 -6.89
C GLY A 412 -22.62 21.08 -6.27
N THR A 413 -21.38 21.30 -6.70
CA THR A 413 -20.20 20.59 -6.19
C THR A 413 -19.04 21.56 -5.94
N GLU A 414 -18.19 21.17 -5.00
CA GLU A 414 -16.97 21.90 -4.68
C GLU A 414 -15.79 20.95 -4.44
N ILE A 415 -14.57 21.44 -4.60
CA ILE A 415 -13.37 20.74 -4.13
C ILE A 415 -13.26 20.99 -2.63
N ALA A 416 -13.13 19.92 -1.86
CA ALA A 416 -13.00 19.98 -0.41
C ALA A 416 -11.94 18.99 0.08
N GLU A 417 -11.51 19.18 1.33
CA GLU A 417 -10.59 18.29 2.02
C GLU A 417 -11.32 17.56 3.14
N THR A 418 -11.01 16.29 3.33
CA THR A 418 -11.52 15.49 4.44
C THR A 418 -10.77 15.82 5.74
N PRO A 419 -11.34 15.52 6.92
CA PRO A 419 -10.71 15.83 8.19
C PRO A 419 -9.32 15.23 8.35
N PHE A 420 -8.42 15.99 9.00
CA PHE A 420 -7.11 15.50 9.41
C PHE A 420 -7.26 14.45 10.52
N PRO A 421 -6.54 13.31 10.47
CA PRO A 421 -6.64 12.27 11.50
C PRO A 421 -5.99 12.73 12.81
N LEU A 422 -6.62 12.40 13.94
CA LEU A 422 -6.07 12.65 15.26
C LEU A 422 -5.31 11.42 15.77
N PHE A 423 -4.28 11.62 16.59
CA PHE A 423 -3.55 10.50 17.20
C PHE A 423 -4.41 9.65 18.16
N THR A 424 -5.61 10.13 18.51
CA THR A 424 -6.62 9.39 19.27
C THR A 424 -7.53 8.52 18.41
N ASP A 425 -7.49 8.67 17.09
CA ASP A 425 -8.33 7.89 16.17
C ASP A 425 -7.77 6.48 15.94
N THR A 426 -6.43 6.33 15.97
CA THR A 426 -5.76 5.04 15.89
C THR A 426 -4.93 4.84 17.15
N THR A 427 -5.32 3.87 17.98
CA THR A 427 -4.63 3.57 19.23
C THR A 427 -4.27 2.09 19.32
N GLU A 428 -3.13 1.83 19.95
CA GLU A 428 -2.71 0.50 20.34
C GLU A 428 -2.27 0.51 21.80
N GLU A 429 -2.90 -0.31 22.64
CA GLU A 429 -2.49 -0.56 24.00
C GLU A 429 -2.02 -2.01 24.13
N ARG A 430 -0.77 -2.21 24.58
CA ARG A 430 -0.15 -3.52 24.78
C ARG A 430 0.17 -3.72 26.25
N ILE A 431 -0.46 -4.68 26.89
CA ILE A 431 -0.28 -5.01 28.32
C ILE A 431 0.29 -6.40 28.44
N ALA A 432 1.46 -6.54 29.05
CA ALA A 432 2.08 -7.83 29.39
C ALA A 432 2.06 -8.03 30.91
N ASP A 433 1.38 -9.08 31.37
CA ASP A 433 1.38 -9.56 32.76
C ASP A 433 2.19 -10.85 32.85
N LEU A 434 3.41 -10.75 33.35
CA LEU A 434 4.39 -11.85 33.35
C LEU A 434 4.86 -12.21 34.76
N ALA A 435 5.17 -13.49 34.96
CA ALA A 435 5.86 -13.98 36.13
C ALA A 435 7.18 -14.65 35.71
N MET A 436 8.27 -14.28 36.39
CA MET A 436 9.61 -14.80 36.16
C MET A 436 10.00 -15.77 37.27
N ASP A 437 10.60 -16.89 36.90
CA ASP A 437 11.25 -17.83 37.80
C ASP A 437 12.75 -17.51 37.98
N ALA A 438 13.39 -18.19 38.97
CA ALA A 438 14.77 -17.88 39.35
C ALA A 438 15.83 -18.19 38.24
N ASP A 439 15.48 -19.01 37.29
CA ASP A 439 16.32 -19.36 36.12
C ASP A 439 16.17 -18.37 34.94
N GLY A 440 15.26 -17.38 35.06
CA GLY A 440 14.99 -16.41 34.00
C GLY A 440 13.87 -16.82 33.06
N SER A 441 13.27 -17.99 33.29
CA SER A 441 12.08 -18.36 32.53
C SER A 441 10.89 -17.48 32.91
N VAL A 442 10.07 -17.15 31.90
CA VAL A 442 8.86 -16.32 32.08
C VAL A 442 7.64 -17.02 31.54
N ARG A 443 6.50 -16.72 32.15
CA ARG A 443 5.18 -17.13 31.71
C ARG A 443 4.17 -16.05 32.02
N GLY A 444 3.15 -15.96 31.19
CA GLY A 444 2.06 -14.99 31.39
C GLY A 444 1.24 -14.76 30.15
N SER A 445 0.71 -13.58 30.02
CA SER A 445 -0.14 -13.20 28.91
C SER A 445 0.15 -11.79 28.42
N ILE A 446 -0.14 -11.57 27.13
CA ILE A 446 -0.25 -10.25 26.52
C ILE A 446 -1.71 -10.02 26.12
N THR A 447 -2.19 -8.82 26.39
CA THR A 447 -3.43 -8.30 25.82
C THR A 447 -3.10 -7.07 25.01
N MET A 448 -3.49 -7.06 23.75
CA MET A 448 -3.35 -5.92 22.85
C MET A 448 -4.74 -5.43 22.46
N THR A 449 -4.99 -4.14 22.63
CA THR A 449 -6.27 -3.50 22.30
C THR A 449 -6.03 -2.44 21.24
N MET A 450 -6.73 -2.56 20.11
CA MET A 450 -6.53 -1.72 18.93
C MET A 450 -7.82 -1.02 18.51
N THR A 451 -7.69 0.23 18.01
CA THR A 451 -8.79 1.01 17.43
C THR A 451 -8.36 1.59 16.08
N GLY A 452 -9.32 2.17 15.34
CA GLY A 452 -9.08 2.91 14.11
C GLY A 452 -8.41 2.08 13.02
N ALA A 453 -7.39 2.64 12.37
CA ALA A 453 -6.71 2.02 11.23
C ALA A 453 -6.13 0.63 11.53
N LEU A 454 -5.56 0.43 12.70
CA LEU A 454 -5.00 -0.87 13.11
C LEU A 454 -6.10 -1.93 13.28
N ALA A 455 -7.19 -1.59 13.97
CA ALA A 455 -8.31 -2.52 14.15
C ALA A 455 -8.97 -2.85 12.81
N LEU A 456 -9.14 -1.86 11.94
CA LEU A 456 -9.73 -2.04 10.61
C LEU A 456 -8.86 -2.97 9.74
N ARG A 457 -7.54 -2.73 9.71
CA ARG A 457 -6.58 -3.59 8.98
C ARG A 457 -6.76 -5.07 9.34
N TRP A 458 -6.76 -5.40 10.63
CA TRP A 458 -6.83 -6.81 11.06
C TRP A 458 -8.22 -7.43 10.86
N ARG A 459 -9.28 -6.62 10.96
CA ARG A 459 -10.64 -7.07 10.61
C ARG A 459 -10.76 -7.42 9.12
N GLN A 460 -10.17 -6.60 8.26
CA GLN A 460 -10.17 -6.82 6.82
C GLN A 460 -9.22 -7.96 6.43
N GLU A 461 -8.05 -8.07 7.04
CA GLU A 461 -7.14 -9.21 6.85
C GLU A 461 -7.84 -10.56 7.13
N ALA A 462 -8.65 -10.63 8.20
CA ALA A 462 -9.41 -11.83 8.52
C ALA A 462 -10.57 -12.12 7.54
N LEU A 463 -11.01 -11.13 6.76
CA LEU A 463 -11.97 -11.33 5.67
C LEU A 463 -11.29 -11.80 4.38
N GLU A 464 -10.09 -11.31 4.10
CA GLU A 464 -9.31 -11.64 2.89
C GLU A 464 -8.67 -13.03 2.96
N SER A 465 -8.18 -13.40 4.14
CA SER A 465 -7.56 -14.71 4.35
C SER A 465 -8.54 -15.70 5.03
N ASP A 466 -8.52 -15.74 6.31
CA ASP A 466 -9.45 -16.32 7.28
C ASP A 466 -8.95 -15.95 8.70
N GLU A 467 -9.77 -16.22 9.71
CA GLU A 467 -9.45 -15.87 11.09
C GLU A 467 -8.15 -16.54 11.59
N GLU A 468 -7.93 -17.83 11.26
CA GLU A 468 -6.74 -18.57 11.70
C GLU A 468 -5.46 -18.03 11.03
N ALA A 469 -5.51 -17.73 9.75
CA ALA A 469 -4.40 -17.14 9.02
C ALA A 469 -4.07 -15.72 9.53
N ALA A 470 -5.09 -14.90 9.79
CA ALA A 470 -4.93 -13.57 10.36
C ALA A 470 -4.34 -13.63 11.78
N GLU A 471 -4.82 -14.55 12.64
CA GLU A 471 -4.27 -14.78 13.99
C GLU A 471 -2.81 -15.20 13.95
N LYS A 472 -2.46 -16.11 13.03
CA LYS A 472 -1.07 -16.55 12.85
C LYS A 472 -0.18 -15.40 12.40
N LYS A 473 -0.58 -14.64 11.38
CA LYS A 473 0.16 -13.49 10.86
C LYS A 473 0.37 -12.43 11.94
N PHE A 474 -0.67 -12.10 12.69
CA PHE A 474 -0.59 -11.19 13.82
C PHE A 474 0.41 -11.67 14.89
N GLY A 475 0.31 -12.93 15.30
CA GLY A 475 1.23 -13.53 16.27
C GLY A 475 2.68 -13.55 15.81
N ASP A 476 2.91 -13.75 14.51
CA ASP A 476 4.24 -13.70 13.90
C ASP A 476 4.79 -12.26 13.90
N GLU A 477 4.01 -11.24 13.51
CA GLU A 477 4.40 -9.82 13.56
C GLU A 477 4.76 -9.39 15.00
N VAL A 478 3.92 -9.74 15.98
CA VAL A 478 4.19 -9.41 17.39
C VAL A 478 5.47 -10.07 17.91
N ARG A 479 5.71 -11.34 17.54
CA ARG A 479 6.91 -12.07 18.00
C ARG A 479 8.21 -11.47 17.47
N ASP A 480 8.22 -10.88 16.29
CA ASP A 480 9.43 -10.37 15.67
C ASP A 480 10.09 -9.25 16.48
N ASP A 481 9.33 -8.46 17.22
CA ASP A 481 9.81 -7.37 18.07
C ASP A 481 10.09 -7.81 19.53
N MET A 482 9.62 -9.01 19.92
CA MET A 482 9.78 -9.52 21.28
C MET A 482 11.23 -9.95 21.61
N PRO A 483 11.61 -10.04 22.91
CA PRO A 483 12.94 -10.51 23.30
C PRO A 483 13.27 -11.88 22.75
N GLU A 484 14.52 -12.11 22.38
CA GLU A 484 15.02 -13.41 21.98
C GLU A 484 14.79 -14.45 23.09
N GLY A 485 14.32 -15.62 22.75
CA GLY A 485 14.01 -16.70 23.70
C GLY A 485 12.60 -16.66 24.27
N VAL A 486 11.82 -15.59 23.98
CA VAL A 486 10.39 -15.52 24.33
C VAL A 486 9.56 -16.10 23.19
N THR A 487 8.61 -16.95 23.53
CA THR A 487 7.60 -17.48 22.62
C THR A 487 6.26 -16.84 22.93
N VAL A 488 5.64 -16.31 21.89
CA VAL A 488 4.28 -15.74 21.91
C VAL A 488 3.37 -16.65 21.10
N LYS A 489 2.27 -17.08 21.69
CA LYS A 489 1.27 -17.89 21.02
C LYS A 489 -0.06 -17.15 21.03
N MET A 490 -0.56 -16.82 19.86
CA MET A 490 -1.90 -16.26 19.71
C MET A 490 -2.96 -17.22 20.27
N SER A 491 -3.85 -16.70 21.12
CA SER A 491 -4.97 -17.47 21.65
C SER A 491 -6.24 -17.18 20.87
N LYS A 492 -6.56 -15.91 20.66
CA LYS A 492 -7.72 -15.47 19.86
C LYS A 492 -7.78 -13.96 19.67
N PHE A 493 -8.47 -13.55 18.63
CA PHE A 493 -9.07 -12.23 18.54
C PHE A 493 -10.43 -12.16 19.24
N ARG A 494 -10.79 -10.97 19.70
CA ARG A 494 -12.15 -10.58 20.13
C ARG A 494 -12.54 -9.30 19.41
N GLY A 495 -13.76 -9.26 18.85
CA GLY A 495 -14.26 -8.08 18.13
C GLY A 495 -13.87 -8.00 16.66
N LEU A 496 -13.48 -9.10 16.00
CA LEU A 496 -13.20 -9.12 14.54
C LEU A 496 -14.42 -8.65 13.73
N THR A 497 -15.62 -9.07 14.09
CA THR A 497 -16.85 -8.69 13.40
C THR A 497 -17.64 -7.59 14.12
N ASP A 498 -17.24 -7.22 15.34
CA ASP A 498 -17.86 -6.15 16.12
C ASP A 498 -17.04 -4.87 16.05
N TYR A 499 -17.25 -4.11 14.99
CA TYR A 499 -16.57 -2.83 14.75
C TYR A 499 -17.02 -1.72 15.73
N THR A 500 -17.99 -1.96 16.61
CA THR A 500 -18.45 -1.01 17.63
C THR A 500 -17.59 -1.06 18.89
N GLN A 501 -16.72 -2.06 19.01
CA GLN A 501 -15.80 -2.26 20.13
C GLN A 501 -14.35 -2.27 19.62
N PRO A 502 -13.36 -1.96 20.46
CA PRO A 502 -11.97 -2.16 20.11
C PRO A 502 -11.68 -3.62 19.75
N LEU A 503 -10.78 -3.83 18.78
CA LEU A 503 -10.26 -5.16 18.49
C LEU A 503 -9.25 -5.55 19.57
N THR A 504 -9.44 -6.72 20.18
CA THR A 504 -8.54 -7.22 21.21
C THR A 504 -7.90 -8.53 20.80
N ALA A 505 -6.57 -8.61 20.88
CA ALA A 505 -5.79 -9.83 20.73
C ALA A 505 -5.30 -10.32 22.10
N VAL A 506 -5.46 -11.60 22.38
CA VAL A 506 -4.97 -12.23 23.61
C VAL A 506 -3.96 -13.30 23.26
N MET A 507 -2.78 -13.26 23.89
CA MET A 507 -1.67 -14.17 23.62
C MET A 507 -1.12 -14.74 24.92
N GLU A 508 -0.64 -15.98 24.84
CA GLU A 508 0.14 -16.64 25.88
C GLU A 508 1.63 -16.42 25.66
N VAL A 509 2.35 -16.15 26.74
CA VAL A 509 3.79 -15.91 26.74
C VAL A 509 4.48 -16.99 27.54
N SER A 510 5.57 -17.53 27.00
CA SER A 510 6.47 -18.46 27.67
C SER A 510 7.89 -18.33 27.13
N GLY A 511 8.88 -18.85 27.83
CA GLY A 511 10.26 -18.86 27.38
C GLY A 511 11.23 -18.25 28.38
N THR A 512 12.35 -17.74 27.89
CA THR A 512 13.41 -17.17 28.73
C THR A 512 13.60 -15.68 28.37
N LEU A 513 13.42 -14.80 29.35
CA LEU A 513 13.54 -13.37 29.15
C LEU A 513 14.96 -12.84 29.42
N GLY A 514 15.74 -13.46 30.29
CA GLY A 514 17.03 -12.97 30.72
C GLY A 514 18.16 -13.97 30.60
N SER A 515 19.39 -13.45 30.54
CA SER A 515 20.61 -14.26 30.59
C SER A 515 21.33 -14.08 31.92
N ALA A 516 21.56 -15.20 32.63
CA ALA A 516 22.27 -15.18 33.91
C ALA A 516 23.78 -15.18 33.70
N ARG A 517 24.53 -14.29 34.42
CA ARG A 517 25.98 -14.28 34.51
C ARG A 517 26.38 -14.18 35.98
N GLY A 518 26.68 -15.30 36.62
CA GLY A 518 26.97 -15.37 38.04
C GLY A 518 25.74 -15.03 38.87
N ARG A 519 25.82 -13.95 39.67
CA ARG A 519 24.69 -13.48 40.49
C ARG A 519 23.89 -12.36 39.86
N ARG A 520 24.04 -12.13 38.60
CA ARG A 520 23.31 -11.11 37.87
C ARG A 520 22.56 -11.71 36.70
N MET A 521 21.36 -11.19 36.42
CA MET A 521 20.57 -11.52 35.27
C MET A 521 20.31 -10.24 34.47
N PHE A 522 20.62 -10.27 33.18
CA PHE A 522 20.45 -9.16 32.27
C PHE A 522 19.17 -9.37 31.47
N LEU A 523 18.33 -8.35 31.46
CA LEU A 523 17.05 -8.33 30.74
C LEU A 523 17.00 -7.12 29.81
N PRO A 524 16.23 -7.18 28.71
CA PRO A 524 15.89 -5.98 27.96
C PRO A 524 15.13 -4.99 28.85
N GLY A 525 15.34 -3.69 28.65
CA GLY A 525 14.64 -2.65 29.42
C GLY A 525 13.18 -2.56 29.02
N THR A 526 12.90 -2.70 27.74
CA THR A 526 11.54 -2.79 27.18
C THR A 526 11.24 -4.22 26.75
N PHE A 527 9.98 -4.61 26.83
CA PHE A 527 9.55 -5.94 26.43
C PHE A 527 9.07 -5.95 24.98
N PHE A 528 8.23 -4.98 24.59
CA PHE A 528 7.58 -4.95 23.30
C PHE A 528 8.46 -4.42 22.17
N GLU A 529 9.53 -3.66 22.49
CA GLU A 529 10.43 -3.04 21.52
C GLU A 529 11.88 -3.61 21.61
N ALA A 530 12.03 -4.77 22.24
CA ALA A 530 13.35 -5.33 22.54
C ALA A 530 14.18 -5.62 21.28
N ARG A 531 13.54 -5.95 20.16
CA ARG A 531 14.16 -6.24 18.87
C ARG A 531 13.65 -5.34 17.75
N ALA A 532 12.84 -4.35 18.09
CA ALA A 532 12.32 -3.42 17.08
C ALA A 532 13.46 -2.75 16.31
N LYS A 533 13.28 -2.68 15.00
CA LYS A 533 14.25 -2.02 14.12
C LYS A 533 14.21 -0.52 14.34
N ALA A 534 15.39 0.09 14.45
CA ALA A 534 15.47 1.54 14.54
C ALA A 534 14.89 2.19 13.27
N ARG A 535 13.98 3.14 13.47
CA ARG A 535 13.43 3.94 12.36
C ARG A 535 14.38 5.05 11.96
N PHE A 536 14.33 5.47 10.71
CA PHE A 536 15.07 6.61 10.17
C PHE A 536 16.59 6.54 10.42
N VAL A 537 17.22 5.41 10.08
CA VAL A 537 18.64 5.16 10.30
C VAL A 537 19.55 6.01 9.40
N ASN A 538 19.11 6.35 8.19
CA ASN A 538 19.88 7.11 7.22
C ASN A 538 20.14 8.55 7.71
N ALA A 539 21.35 9.08 7.47
CA ALA A 539 21.70 10.43 7.90
C ALA A 539 20.95 11.51 7.12
N THR A 540 20.69 11.24 5.85
CA THR A 540 19.98 12.13 4.92
C THR A 540 18.87 11.35 4.22
N ARG A 541 17.92 12.09 3.64
CA ARG A 541 16.79 11.54 2.92
C ARG A 541 16.47 12.42 1.72
N GLU A 542 16.05 11.81 0.61
CA GLU A 542 15.67 12.53 -0.61
C GLU A 542 14.18 12.80 -0.69
N ASN A 543 13.36 11.85 -0.20
CA ASN A 543 11.92 11.97 -0.22
C ASN A 543 11.34 12.47 1.11
N PRO A 544 10.20 13.16 1.13
CA PRO A 544 9.46 13.45 2.35
C PRO A 544 9.15 12.17 3.13
N VAL A 545 9.01 12.27 4.46
CA VAL A 545 8.49 11.17 5.28
C VAL A 545 6.96 11.28 5.33
N TYR A 546 6.29 10.17 5.06
CA TYR A 546 4.84 10.04 5.08
C TYR A 546 4.43 8.85 5.97
N LEU A 547 3.91 9.16 7.15
CA LEU A 547 3.59 8.19 8.21
C LEU A 547 2.15 7.65 8.13
N HIS A 548 1.56 7.54 6.96
CA HIS A 548 0.21 7.05 6.70
C HIS A 548 -0.88 7.65 7.61
N TYR A 549 -0.84 7.47 8.92
CA TYR A 549 -1.81 7.99 9.88
C TYR A 549 -1.14 8.40 11.20
N SER A 550 -1.82 9.23 11.98
CA SER A 550 -1.45 9.59 13.36
C SER A 550 -1.79 8.45 14.31
N TRP A 551 -1.00 8.23 15.38
CA TRP A 551 -1.24 7.12 16.31
C TRP A 551 -0.89 7.45 17.75
N THR A 552 -1.46 6.64 18.65
CA THR A 552 -1.03 6.47 20.03
C THR A 552 -0.65 5.02 20.27
N LEU A 553 0.57 4.79 20.74
CA LEU A 553 1.06 3.48 21.18
C LEU A 553 1.35 3.55 22.67
N GLN A 554 0.73 2.67 23.44
CA GLN A 554 0.92 2.56 24.88
C GLN A 554 1.32 1.15 25.28
N ASP A 555 2.44 1.01 26.00
CA ASP A 555 2.90 -0.24 26.55
C ASP A 555 2.87 -0.23 28.06
N VAL A 556 2.49 -1.37 28.63
CA VAL A 556 2.58 -1.63 30.06
C VAL A 556 3.14 -3.02 30.28
N LEU A 557 4.26 -3.12 30.97
CA LEU A 557 4.77 -4.40 31.48
C LEU A 557 4.58 -4.45 33.00
N ARG A 558 4.00 -5.56 33.47
CA ARG A 558 3.99 -5.93 34.89
C ARG A 558 4.70 -7.26 35.04
N LEU A 559 5.93 -7.22 35.59
CA LEU A 559 6.77 -8.38 35.76
C LEU A 559 6.88 -8.75 37.24
N LYS A 560 6.34 -9.89 37.62
CA LYS A 560 6.54 -10.46 38.94
C LYS A 560 7.92 -11.12 38.98
N LEU A 561 8.79 -10.64 39.87
CA LEU A 561 10.14 -11.11 40.02
C LEU A 561 10.23 -12.32 40.97
N PRO A 562 11.23 -13.21 40.81
CA PRO A 562 11.46 -14.29 41.76
C PRO A 562 11.85 -13.72 43.15
N PRO A 563 11.53 -14.45 44.24
CA PRO A 563 11.72 -13.94 45.62
C PRO A 563 13.15 -13.55 45.98
N ASN A 564 14.13 -14.16 45.29
CA ASN A 564 15.57 -13.92 45.49
C ASN A 564 16.17 -12.87 44.54
N ALA A 565 15.33 -12.20 43.74
CA ALA A 565 15.80 -11.17 42.80
C ALA A 565 15.49 -9.76 43.33
N VAL A 566 16.44 -8.85 43.10
CA VAL A 566 16.29 -7.41 43.37
C VAL A 566 16.80 -6.65 42.14
N VAL A 567 16.08 -5.60 41.73
CA VAL A 567 16.51 -4.72 40.64
C VAL A 567 17.78 -3.97 41.10
N GLU A 568 18.90 -4.22 40.44
CA GLU A 568 20.18 -3.55 40.69
C GLU A 568 20.36 -2.33 39.77
N VAL A 569 19.93 -2.47 38.51
CA VAL A 569 19.94 -1.40 37.50
C VAL A 569 18.57 -1.39 36.80
N SER A 570 17.99 -0.23 36.67
CA SER A 570 16.79 0.02 35.89
C SER A 570 17.08 1.14 34.88
N PRO A 571 16.51 1.11 33.69
CA PRO A 571 16.49 2.30 32.84
C PRO A 571 15.93 3.51 33.58
N SER A 572 16.31 4.71 33.14
CA SER A 572 15.81 5.97 33.70
C SER A 572 14.52 6.40 33.01
N ASP A 573 13.66 7.10 33.73
CA ASP A 573 12.52 7.78 33.13
C ASP A 573 12.96 8.72 32.00
N ALA A 574 12.21 8.78 30.92
CA ALA A 574 12.52 9.61 29.77
C ALA A 574 11.28 10.35 29.25
N GLN A 575 11.54 11.53 28.67
CA GLN A 575 10.52 12.29 27.94
C GLN A 575 11.20 12.99 26.75
N PHE A 576 10.64 12.81 25.56
CA PHE A 576 11.10 13.48 24.34
C PHE A 576 9.93 14.17 23.66
N LEU A 577 10.20 15.29 22.98
CA LEU A 577 9.21 16.08 22.28
C LEU A 577 9.72 16.42 20.86
N LEU A 578 8.85 16.30 19.87
CA LEU A 578 9.04 16.81 18.52
C LEU A 578 8.05 17.95 18.25
N GLY A 579 8.17 19.05 19.00
CA GLY A 579 7.19 20.16 18.95
C GLY A 579 5.76 19.67 19.17
N PRO A 580 4.80 20.11 18.35
CA PRO A 580 3.41 19.65 18.45
C PRO A 580 3.16 18.32 17.73
N ASN A 581 4.16 17.78 17.01
CA ASN A 581 3.96 16.67 16.07
C ASN A 581 4.10 15.31 16.71
N ALA A 582 4.91 15.17 17.78
CA ALA A 582 5.06 13.92 18.49
C ALA A 582 5.58 14.11 19.90
N ASP A 583 5.24 13.19 20.79
CA ASP A 583 5.80 13.09 22.12
C ASP A 583 5.96 11.63 22.55
N PHE A 584 6.95 11.44 23.42
CA PHE A 584 7.31 10.15 23.99
C PHE A 584 7.52 10.31 25.49
N VAL A 585 6.95 9.39 26.27
CA VAL A 585 7.16 9.31 27.73
C VAL A 585 7.36 7.87 28.13
N GLU A 586 8.40 7.60 28.88
CA GLU A 586 8.65 6.29 29.46
C GLU A 586 8.95 6.42 30.97
N LYS A 587 8.35 5.56 31.78
CA LYS A 587 8.48 5.55 33.24
C LYS A 587 8.67 4.15 33.76
N TYR A 588 9.53 4.01 34.75
CA TYR A 588 9.88 2.75 35.37
C TYR A 588 9.58 2.77 36.86
N LYS A 589 9.11 1.64 37.37
CA LYS A 589 8.84 1.46 38.78
C LYS A 589 9.29 0.09 39.24
N SER A 590 10.07 0.03 40.30
CA SER A 590 10.43 -1.22 40.97
C SER A 590 9.98 -1.22 42.40
N ALA A 591 9.39 -2.31 42.85
CA ALA A 591 9.00 -2.54 44.23
C ALA A 591 9.46 -3.96 44.64
N LYS A 592 9.34 -4.32 45.91
CA LYS A 592 9.74 -5.64 46.36
C LYS A 592 8.96 -6.72 45.62
N GLY A 593 9.67 -7.48 44.75
CA GLY A 593 9.10 -8.61 43.99
C GLY A 593 8.35 -8.22 42.72
N THR A 594 8.38 -6.94 42.31
CA THR A 594 7.75 -6.50 41.05
C THR A 594 8.63 -5.48 40.31
N TYR A 595 8.52 -5.50 38.99
CA TYR A 595 9.03 -4.46 38.09
C TYR A 595 7.93 -4.10 37.11
N GLU A 596 7.73 -2.81 36.91
CA GLU A 596 6.73 -2.27 36.01
C GLU A 596 7.36 -1.18 35.15
N TYR A 597 7.00 -1.11 33.86
CA TYR A 597 7.20 0.09 33.07
C TYR A 597 5.93 0.45 32.31
N GLY A 598 5.82 1.74 31.98
CA GLY A 598 4.84 2.28 31.09
C GLY A 598 5.52 3.14 30.04
N ARG A 599 5.25 2.88 28.76
CA ARG A 599 5.74 3.60 27.60
C ARG A 599 4.57 4.17 26.83
N LEU A 600 4.64 5.44 26.46
CA LEU A 600 3.63 6.14 25.68
C LEU A 600 4.32 6.88 24.55
N GLU A 601 3.93 6.60 23.32
CA GLU A 601 4.35 7.28 22.10
C GLU A 601 3.11 7.82 21.38
N ARG A 602 3.07 9.12 21.11
CA ARG A 602 2.02 9.76 20.34
C ARG A 602 2.63 10.50 19.15
N VAL A 603 2.10 10.22 17.97
CA VAL A 603 2.53 10.87 16.74
C VAL A 603 1.32 11.50 16.06
N ALA A 604 1.30 12.83 16.00
CA ALA A 604 0.24 13.62 15.40
C ALA A 604 0.58 14.05 13.96
N GLY A 605 1.85 14.38 13.69
CA GLY A 605 2.30 14.77 12.35
C GLY A 605 2.51 13.54 11.45
N ILE A 606 1.99 13.58 10.23
CA ILE A 606 2.10 12.45 9.28
C ILE A 606 2.91 12.77 8.02
N LEU A 607 3.23 14.04 7.75
CA LEU A 607 4.04 14.43 6.61
C LEU A 607 5.16 15.37 7.06
N TYR A 608 6.41 14.98 6.83
CA TYR A 608 7.59 15.76 7.13
C TYR A 608 8.41 15.98 5.87
N GLN A 609 8.69 17.25 5.55
CA GLN A 609 9.57 17.57 4.43
C GLN A 609 11.01 17.15 4.73
N THR A 610 11.83 16.98 3.70
CA THR A 610 13.24 16.58 3.84
C THR A 610 14.04 17.50 4.76
N LYS A 611 13.71 18.81 4.79
CA LYS A 611 14.32 19.79 5.71
C LYS A 611 14.01 19.51 7.19
N ASP A 612 12.88 18.86 7.48
CA ASP A 612 12.41 18.56 8.84
C ASP A 612 12.91 17.18 9.32
N TYR A 613 13.43 16.38 8.38
CA TYR A 613 13.91 15.02 8.63
C TYR A 613 14.97 14.91 9.75
N PRO A 614 15.97 15.81 9.87
CA PRO A 614 16.94 15.71 10.95
C PRO A 614 16.32 15.73 12.36
N GLY A 615 15.26 16.54 12.56
CA GLY A 615 14.54 16.60 13.83
C GLY A 615 13.73 15.33 14.10
N LEU A 616 13.03 14.82 13.07
CA LEU A 616 12.28 13.56 13.15
C LEU A 616 13.22 12.39 13.46
N ARG A 617 14.34 12.30 12.76
CA ARG A 617 15.36 11.27 12.97
C ARG A 617 15.92 11.32 14.40
N ASP A 618 16.30 12.48 14.90
CA ASP A 618 16.80 12.66 16.27
C ASP A 618 15.79 12.19 17.32
N PHE A 619 14.50 12.50 17.12
CA PHE A 619 13.43 12.07 18.00
C PHE A 619 13.34 10.54 18.07
N PHE A 620 13.24 9.84 16.94
CA PHE A 620 13.13 8.37 16.91
C PHE A 620 14.45 7.67 17.32
N GLN A 621 15.60 8.26 17.07
CA GLN A 621 16.88 7.72 17.57
C GLN A 621 16.99 7.80 19.09
N LYS A 622 16.48 8.88 19.71
CA LYS A 622 16.40 8.97 21.17
C LYS A 622 15.48 7.92 21.76
N ILE A 623 14.32 7.68 21.13
CA ILE A 623 13.41 6.61 21.53
C ILE A 623 14.11 5.26 21.44
N ASN A 624 14.70 4.94 20.29
CA ASN A 624 15.40 3.67 20.10
C ASN A 624 16.55 3.48 21.12
N ALA A 625 17.31 4.53 21.42
CA ALA A 625 18.37 4.46 22.41
C ALA A 625 17.82 4.25 23.85
N GLN A 626 16.65 4.78 24.14
CA GLN A 626 15.96 4.58 25.40
C GLN A 626 15.42 3.15 25.53
N ASP A 627 14.75 2.65 24.50
CA ASP A 627 14.17 1.29 24.44
C ASP A 627 15.25 0.20 24.58
N GLN A 628 16.49 0.48 24.18
CA GLN A 628 17.63 -0.46 24.27
C GLN A 628 18.38 -0.41 25.61
N GLN A 629 17.99 0.40 26.59
CA GLN A 629 18.63 0.41 27.89
C GLN A 629 18.35 -0.91 28.64
N PRO A 630 19.37 -1.60 29.22
CA PRO A 630 19.14 -2.88 29.87
C PRO A 630 18.64 -2.70 31.31
N MET A 631 17.90 -3.71 31.79
CA MET A 631 17.64 -3.92 33.23
C MET A 631 18.56 -5.01 33.76
N VAL A 632 19.05 -4.86 35.01
CA VAL A 632 19.86 -5.86 35.68
C VAL A 632 19.23 -6.25 37.01
N LEU A 633 18.99 -7.54 37.17
CA LEU A 633 18.57 -8.12 38.44
C LEU A 633 19.79 -8.71 39.16
N LYS A 634 19.89 -8.48 40.47
CA LYS A 634 20.82 -9.17 41.37
C LYS A 634 20.10 -10.33 42.04
N LEU A 635 20.65 -11.55 41.89
CA LEU A 635 20.12 -12.75 42.52
C LEU A 635 20.84 -12.98 43.86
N THR A 636 20.07 -13.02 44.94
CA THR A 636 20.62 -13.42 46.26
C THR A 636 20.60 -14.93 46.36
N PRO A 637 21.59 -15.58 47.01
CA PRO A 637 21.52 -17.00 47.27
C PRO A 637 20.22 -17.37 47.98
N ALA A 638 19.62 -18.48 47.61
CA ALA A 638 18.54 -19.02 48.42
C ALA A 638 19.05 -19.20 49.85
N ALA A 639 18.31 -18.73 50.85
CA ALA A 639 18.64 -19.01 52.25
C ALA A 639 18.67 -20.53 52.40
N ASP A 640 19.81 -21.08 52.86
CA ASP A 640 19.90 -22.51 53.17
C ASP A 640 18.71 -22.88 54.06
N PRO A 641 18.03 -23.98 53.78
CA PRO A 641 16.96 -24.42 54.66
C PRO A 641 17.53 -24.59 56.06
N VAL A 642 17.02 -23.83 57.02
CA VAL A 642 17.42 -23.97 58.45
C VAL A 642 17.22 -25.42 58.78
N ALA A 643 18.30 -26.16 59.01
CA ALA A 643 18.28 -27.53 59.48
C ALA A 643 17.41 -27.56 60.76
N PRO A 644 16.45 -28.50 60.87
CA PRO A 644 15.67 -28.61 62.06
C PRO A 644 16.59 -28.86 63.24
N GLY A 645 16.61 -27.91 64.19
CA GLY A 645 17.47 -28.00 65.35
C GLY A 645 17.31 -29.36 66.04
N SER A 646 18.42 -30.11 66.12
CA SER A 646 18.54 -31.28 67.01
C SER A 646 18.29 -30.84 68.44
N GLY A 647 17.03 -30.98 68.88
CA GLY A 647 16.76 -30.92 70.32
C GLY A 647 17.64 -31.97 70.99
N LYS A 648 18.53 -31.51 71.79
CA LYS A 648 19.12 -32.37 72.84
C LYS A 648 18.22 -32.23 74.06
N GLU A 649 17.83 -33.42 74.55
CA GLU A 649 17.30 -33.66 75.87
C GLU A 649 18.14 -33.01 76.98
#